data_bb1fd8b52c2f2a745765f3c2fe1887b7
#
_entry.id   bb1fd8b52c2f2a745765f3c2fe1887b7
#
_cell.length_a   1.000
_cell.length_b   1.000
_cell.length_c   1.000
_cell.angle_alpha   90.00
_cell.angle_beta   90.00
_cell.angle_gamma   90.00
#
_symmetry.space_group_name_H-M   'P 1'
#
loop_
_entity.id
_entity.type
_entity.pdbx_description
1 polymer ?
#
loop_
_entity_poly.entity_id
_entity_poly.type
_entity_poly.pdbx_seq_one_letter_code
_entity_poly.pdbx_strand_id
1 'polypeptide(L)'
;MTSFLSEEDQERALDKGLKKVKAQSFHIRTSIEKNNLRQCLKETHTMLAELRNEDLSPRNYYHLFTAVFDEMLVVEDFFKEEINRGRKAHDIYDSVQQAKYLIPRLFLMIIAGGLTMEGDPTTMEEITTDLLGMIKGVQNPTRGLFTRYFLLKRLKDKLPDKDNEELGIKFEDTLKFILANLEEMNRLWIRISSDVEGSEKLLRDKERVELKILVGESINRLASLDSLTMEIYEKEVLPNLVQIILESNDILSQQYIMECIIHAFSDTYNIKCIELILNTFSRLLPEVDIKELFISLSEKLAKFISIHSGQDSTEEDKQLVSSAIGVYPILVQYFDKLQKETFMQALDMDVNKLLILNAAFMKFATKCTDNDIMSSINHILTSTLQCLKQYNKELSSDGIKNLNKLLEVPLQSNFSLFEMVDFSELIPFMDYTNRRHLSLNIIQSLSSPDSKEKLDSAEKIEKLLKLIKPLITESEDAEEEDKYTFEYGQSEVCKMIHIAKSDDPHVVLQIYDCFKNIFVEGDAKRQKITLPALASCIISFCHKVTLGFDNKNNLISEEAKKNPYTIENMEAFDISKIESNEDFNKLMTDVFKVLNELNALVAENDPETALKLNLICASQVNSIQSDRNNFEQACVTFINAALQIYQDQKYDEELKYHFLSQICGYLIHLKILSKENLEKFIKILMDSTNKMVKRGDQFNAMINIGQIYYIVFKDEKKVVDCIHKARKFADFAMTNPQNLVLFVDLLNRFFYFINAEEELVQIQAEQVNEIIELIKNHIQTIKHEVSIDSKFLPPIENYFNFTLEYIQKKKSLENHKAIYDEILKTE
;
A
#
# COMPACT_ATOMS: atom_id res chain seq x y z
N MET A 1 37.38 -44.33 9.32
CA MET A 1 36.17 -44.18 10.16
C MET A 1 36.48 -43.21 11.27
N THR A 2 36.28 -41.95 11.05
CA THR A 2 36.33 -40.95 12.12
C THR A 2 34.91 -40.85 12.68
N SER A 3 34.72 -41.43 13.88
CA SER A 3 33.46 -41.30 14.63
C SER A 3 33.25 -39.85 14.93
N PHE A 4 32.10 -39.28 14.47
CA PHE A 4 31.76 -37.91 14.82
C PHE A 4 31.66 -37.78 16.34
N LEU A 5 32.42 -36.83 16.87
CA LEU A 5 32.30 -36.38 18.24
C LEU A 5 30.87 -35.79 18.44
N SER A 6 30.28 -36.04 19.59
CA SER A 6 28.99 -35.38 19.94
C SER A 6 29.12 -33.85 19.91
N GLU A 7 28.00 -33.13 19.77
CA GLU A 7 28.03 -31.66 19.80
C GLU A 7 28.74 -31.11 21.03
N GLU A 8 28.52 -31.72 22.21
CA GLU A 8 29.21 -31.36 23.44
C GLU A 8 30.73 -31.59 23.38
N ASP A 9 31.16 -32.67 22.72
CA ASP A 9 32.59 -32.95 22.57
C ASP A 9 33.23 -32.00 21.55
N GLN A 10 32.51 -31.59 20.53
CA GLN A 10 32.92 -30.59 19.58
C GLN A 10 33.10 -29.20 20.26
N GLU A 11 32.17 -28.80 21.10
CA GLU A 11 32.26 -27.55 21.84
C GLU A 11 33.46 -27.59 22.86
N ARG A 12 33.65 -28.73 23.54
CA ARG A 12 34.79 -28.91 24.41
C ARG A 12 36.12 -28.82 23.67
N ALA A 13 36.18 -29.42 22.48
CA ALA A 13 37.37 -29.37 21.64
C ALA A 13 37.66 -27.96 21.16
N LEU A 14 36.62 -27.19 20.76
CA LEU A 14 36.71 -25.80 20.37
C LEU A 14 37.17 -24.91 21.53
N ASP A 15 36.56 -25.04 22.73
CA ASP A 15 36.94 -24.29 23.93
C ASP A 15 38.38 -24.53 24.35
N LYS A 16 38.83 -25.79 24.24
CA LYS A 16 40.24 -26.14 24.53
C LYS A 16 41.19 -25.48 23.51
N GLY A 17 40.82 -25.50 22.22
CA GLY A 17 41.58 -24.81 21.17
C GLY A 17 41.65 -23.28 21.43
N LEU A 18 40.51 -22.64 21.67
CA LEU A 18 40.46 -21.20 21.95
C LEU A 18 41.24 -20.77 23.21
N LYS A 19 41.19 -21.57 24.25
CA LYS A 19 42.01 -21.31 25.48
C LYS A 19 43.50 -21.37 25.16
N LYS A 20 43.96 -22.32 24.34
CA LYS A 20 45.35 -22.40 23.92
C LYS A 20 45.74 -21.24 23.03
N VAL A 21 44.89 -20.86 22.04
CA VAL A 21 45.12 -19.69 21.18
C VAL A 21 45.31 -18.44 22.04
N LYS A 22 44.40 -18.18 23.02
CA LYS A 22 44.51 -17.06 23.94
C LYS A 22 45.79 -17.09 24.78
N ALA A 23 46.20 -18.24 25.27
CA ALA A 23 47.44 -18.38 26.04
C ALA A 23 48.68 -18.10 25.19
N GLN A 24 48.69 -18.61 23.95
CA GLN A 24 49.78 -18.37 23.03
C GLN A 24 49.84 -16.93 22.54
N SER A 25 48.69 -16.30 22.33
CA SER A 25 48.58 -14.86 21.99
C SER A 25 49.30 -14.00 23.04
N PHE A 26 49.11 -14.26 24.32
CA PHE A 26 49.84 -13.58 25.39
C PHE A 26 51.35 -13.74 25.27
N HIS A 27 51.84 -14.98 25.01
CA HIS A 27 53.26 -15.24 24.82
C HIS A 27 53.82 -14.57 23.56
N ILE A 28 53.07 -14.54 22.48
CA ILE A 28 53.42 -13.83 21.23
C ILE A 28 53.62 -12.34 21.51
N ARG A 29 52.65 -11.68 22.16
CA ARG A 29 52.76 -10.27 22.54
C ARG A 29 53.95 -9.96 23.45
N THR A 30 54.19 -10.81 24.44
CA THR A 30 55.39 -10.68 25.29
C THR A 30 56.70 -10.85 24.51
N SER A 31 56.73 -11.69 23.52
CA SER A 31 57.89 -11.89 22.62
C SER A 31 58.12 -10.69 21.69
N ILE A 32 57.04 -10.06 21.25
CA ILE A 32 57.05 -8.83 20.44
C ILE A 32 57.61 -7.68 21.31
N GLU A 33 57.13 -7.49 22.50
CA GLU A 33 57.62 -6.48 23.46
C GLU A 33 59.13 -6.61 23.70
N LYS A 34 59.63 -7.84 23.75
CA LYS A 34 61.04 -8.15 23.89
C LYS A 34 61.85 -8.09 22.59
N ASN A 35 61.20 -7.76 21.49
CA ASN A 35 61.83 -7.74 20.14
C ASN A 35 62.54 -9.06 19.76
N ASN A 36 61.98 -10.20 20.19
CA ASN A 36 62.61 -11.50 19.94
C ASN A 36 61.85 -12.26 18.85
N LEU A 37 62.28 -12.09 17.57
CA LEU A 37 61.67 -12.72 16.40
C LEU A 37 61.63 -14.26 16.52
N ARG A 38 62.77 -14.86 16.95
CA ARG A 38 62.85 -16.34 17.05
C ARG A 38 61.84 -16.91 18.06
N GLN A 39 61.65 -16.27 19.19
CA GLN A 39 60.64 -16.68 20.16
C GLN A 39 59.25 -16.42 19.65
N CYS A 40 58.97 -15.27 19.05
CA CYS A 40 57.70 -14.96 18.40
C CYS A 40 57.31 -16.04 17.37
N LEU A 41 58.21 -16.39 16.48
CA LEU A 41 57.94 -17.45 15.49
C LEU A 41 57.65 -18.81 16.16
N LYS A 42 58.33 -19.15 17.24
CA LYS A 42 58.08 -20.42 17.99
C LYS A 42 56.70 -20.45 18.61
N GLU A 43 56.30 -19.37 19.29
CA GLU A 43 54.97 -19.28 19.92
C GLU A 43 53.86 -19.23 18.89
N THR A 44 54.05 -18.46 17.80
CA THR A 44 53.09 -18.42 16.66
C THR A 44 52.92 -19.81 16.00
N HIS A 45 54.04 -20.52 15.84
CA HIS A 45 53.97 -21.90 15.31
C HIS A 45 53.18 -22.82 16.22
N THR A 46 53.32 -22.66 17.53
CA THR A 46 52.56 -23.44 18.55
C THR A 46 51.09 -23.12 18.52
N MET A 47 50.71 -21.83 18.36
CA MET A 47 49.36 -21.38 18.19
C MET A 47 48.74 -21.96 16.91
N LEU A 48 49.40 -21.81 15.77
CA LEU A 48 48.98 -22.33 14.48
C LEU A 48 48.86 -23.86 14.41
N ALA A 49 49.59 -24.58 15.28
CA ALA A 49 49.47 -26.03 15.38
C ALA A 49 48.06 -26.49 15.83
N GLU A 50 47.30 -25.66 16.52
CA GLU A 50 45.88 -25.96 16.87
C GLU A 50 44.99 -26.06 15.64
N LEU A 51 45.28 -25.36 14.54
CA LEU A 51 44.55 -25.49 13.26
C LEU A 51 44.72 -26.89 12.59
N ARG A 52 45.53 -27.72 13.12
CA ARG A 52 45.69 -29.14 12.71
C ARG A 52 44.67 -30.08 13.33
N ASN A 53 43.86 -29.62 14.25
CA ASN A 53 42.87 -30.46 14.96
C ASN A 53 41.84 -31.01 13.95
N GLU A 54 41.71 -32.37 13.88
CA GLU A 54 40.87 -33.08 12.96
C GLU A 54 39.44 -33.28 13.47
N ASP A 55 39.26 -33.05 14.74
CA ASP A 55 38.02 -33.36 15.43
C ASP A 55 36.96 -32.26 15.30
N LEU A 56 37.32 -31.08 14.76
CA LEU A 56 36.42 -29.95 14.68
C LEU A 56 35.56 -30.02 13.38
N SER A 57 34.24 -29.80 13.56
CA SER A 57 33.33 -29.55 12.44
C SER A 57 33.71 -28.26 11.69
N PRO A 58 33.35 -28.11 10.43
CA PRO A 58 33.69 -26.91 9.66
C PRO A 58 33.26 -25.59 10.33
N ARG A 59 32.12 -25.58 11.01
CA ARG A 59 31.61 -24.42 11.76
C ARG A 59 32.51 -24.09 12.96
N ASN A 60 32.86 -25.12 13.75
CA ASN A 60 33.72 -24.93 14.92
C ASN A 60 35.15 -24.61 14.48
N TYR A 61 35.60 -25.19 13.38
CA TYR A 61 36.89 -24.84 12.78
C TYR A 61 36.93 -23.38 12.33
N TYR A 62 35.84 -22.87 11.74
CA TYR A 62 35.75 -21.43 11.40
C TYR A 62 35.93 -20.52 12.60
N HIS A 63 35.33 -20.83 13.74
CA HIS A 63 35.52 -20.05 14.96
C HIS A 63 36.96 -20.07 15.46
N LEU A 64 37.60 -21.23 15.44
CA LEU A 64 39.01 -21.33 15.78
C LEU A 64 39.90 -20.58 14.80
N PHE A 65 39.63 -20.74 13.50
CA PHE A 65 40.32 -20.03 12.42
C PHE A 65 40.23 -18.52 12.58
N THR A 66 39.05 -17.95 12.86
CA THR A 66 38.84 -16.52 13.04
C THR A 66 39.66 -15.99 14.22
N ALA A 67 39.70 -16.70 15.34
CA ALA A 67 40.53 -16.31 16.49
C ALA A 67 42.03 -16.32 16.15
N VAL A 68 42.50 -17.29 15.38
CA VAL A 68 43.90 -17.34 14.92
C VAL A 68 44.14 -16.25 13.84
N PHE A 69 43.20 -16.00 12.96
CA PHE A 69 43.31 -14.97 11.94
C PHE A 69 43.58 -13.58 12.53
N ASP A 70 42.86 -13.23 13.60
CA ASP A 70 43.03 -11.96 14.30
C ASP A 70 44.42 -11.81 14.93
N GLU A 71 44.93 -12.89 15.55
CA GLU A 71 46.29 -12.87 16.12
C GLU A 71 47.39 -12.83 15.06
N MET A 72 47.12 -13.38 13.87
CA MET A 72 48.08 -13.31 12.76
C MET A 72 48.27 -11.89 12.23
N LEU A 73 47.32 -10.97 12.42
CA LEU A 73 47.46 -9.56 12.16
C LEU A 73 48.56 -8.93 12.99
N VAL A 74 48.58 -9.26 14.30
CA VAL A 74 49.59 -8.78 15.21
C VAL A 74 50.98 -9.28 14.87
N VAL A 75 51.08 -10.52 14.35
CA VAL A 75 52.37 -11.10 13.90
C VAL A 75 52.80 -10.42 12.61
N GLU A 76 51.89 -10.08 11.69
CA GLU A 76 52.20 -9.36 10.46
C GLU A 76 52.73 -7.96 10.74
N ASP A 77 52.10 -7.24 11.68
CA ASP A 77 52.54 -5.90 12.07
C ASP A 77 53.96 -5.96 12.68
N PHE A 78 54.22 -6.98 13.51
CA PHE A 78 55.57 -7.19 14.04
C PHE A 78 56.60 -7.48 12.97
N PHE A 79 56.29 -8.26 11.95
CA PHE A 79 57.19 -8.48 10.83
C PHE A 79 57.46 -7.19 10.03
N LYS A 80 56.47 -6.33 9.85
CA LYS A 80 56.62 -5.01 9.26
C LYS A 80 57.57 -4.14 10.08
N GLU A 81 57.46 -4.16 11.43
CA GLU A 81 58.37 -3.44 12.29
C GLU A 81 59.80 -3.95 12.17
N GLU A 82 60.03 -5.27 12.12
CA GLU A 82 61.34 -5.87 11.92
C GLU A 82 61.96 -5.48 10.59
N ILE A 83 61.17 -5.42 9.48
CA ILE A 83 61.59 -4.94 8.19
C ILE A 83 61.99 -3.45 8.25
N ASN A 84 61.19 -2.63 8.93
CA ASN A 84 61.50 -1.20 9.12
C ASN A 84 62.73 -0.95 9.97
N ARG A 85 63.12 -1.91 10.84
CA ARG A 85 64.40 -1.88 11.61
C ARG A 85 65.60 -2.32 10.78
N GLY A 86 65.42 -2.63 9.48
CA GLY A 86 66.46 -2.98 8.54
C GLY A 86 66.68 -4.45 8.24
N ARG A 87 65.80 -5.33 8.74
CA ARG A 87 65.83 -6.74 8.37
C ARG A 87 65.24 -6.94 6.97
N LYS A 88 65.88 -7.77 6.14
CA LYS A 88 65.32 -8.04 4.80
C LYS A 88 64.07 -8.91 4.93
N ALA A 89 63.03 -8.61 4.16
CA ALA A 89 61.79 -9.39 4.11
C ALA A 89 62.06 -10.85 3.68
N HIS A 90 62.97 -11.05 2.74
CA HIS A 90 63.34 -12.39 2.27
C HIS A 90 63.97 -13.25 3.35
N ASP A 91 64.80 -12.66 4.27
CA ASP A 91 65.36 -13.43 5.40
C ASP A 91 64.27 -13.92 6.35
N ILE A 92 63.17 -13.17 6.51
CA ILE A 92 62.00 -13.62 7.29
C ILE A 92 61.29 -14.74 6.56
N TYR A 93 61.11 -14.62 5.23
CA TYR A 93 60.47 -15.64 4.38
C TYR A 93 61.26 -16.97 4.45
N ASP A 94 62.56 -16.96 4.33
CA ASP A 94 63.45 -18.13 4.49
C ASP A 94 63.36 -18.75 5.92
N SER A 95 63.29 -17.90 6.94
CA SER A 95 63.19 -18.36 8.31
C SER A 95 61.92 -19.12 8.60
N VAL A 96 60.77 -18.68 8.03
CA VAL A 96 59.46 -19.29 8.25
C VAL A 96 59.29 -20.61 7.49
N GLN A 97 60.01 -20.82 6.40
CA GLN A 97 60.07 -22.08 5.67
C GLN A 97 60.56 -23.26 6.50
N GLN A 98 61.34 -23.01 7.54
CA GLN A 98 61.89 -24.04 8.43
C GLN A 98 60.86 -24.56 9.45
N ALA A 99 59.61 -24.01 9.48
CA ALA A 99 58.59 -24.47 10.40
C ALA A 99 58.24 -25.95 10.15
N LYS A 100 58.17 -26.73 11.28
CA LYS A 100 58.10 -28.19 11.25
C LYS A 100 56.85 -28.76 10.59
N TYR A 101 55.67 -28.12 10.78
CA TYR A 101 54.38 -28.62 10.28
C TYR A 101 53.91 -27.79 9.12
N LEU A 102 53.25 -28.44 8.15
CA LEU A 102 52.82 -27.83 6.91
C LEU A 102 51.85 -26.63 7.13
N ILE A 103 50.78 -26.82 7.90
CA ILE A 103 49.75 -25.74 8.08
C ILE A 103 50.36 -24.51 8.77
N PRO A 104 51.04 -24.60 9.93
CA PRO A 104 51.76 -23.46 10.52
C PRO A 104 52.77 -22.81 9.59
N ARG A 105 53.48 -23.60 8.81
CA ARG A 105 54.42 -23.09 7.81
C ARG A 105 53.75 -22.25 6.77
N LEU A 106 52.67 -22.73 6.19
CA LEU A 106 51.89 -22.03 5.14
C LEU A 106 51.34 -20.71 5.64
N PHE A 107 50.71 -20.66 6.83
CA PHE A 107 50.22 -19.42 7.38
C PHE A 107 51.30 -18.36 7.57
N LEU A 108 52.47 -18.77 8.10
CA LEU A 108 53.60 -17.87 8.27
C LEU A 108 54.22 -17.45 6.91
N MET A 109 54.35 -18.35 5.94
CA MET A 109 54.82 -18.07 4.61
C MET A 109 53.89 -17.11 3.84
N ILE A 110 52.57 -17.25 4.02
CA ILE A 110 51.61 -16.34 3.36
C ILE A 110 51.84 -14.91 3.84
N ILE A 111 52.05 -14.71 5.14
CA ILE A 111 52.29 -13.38 5.71
C ILE A 111 53.67 -12.87 5.24
N ALA A 112 54.72 -13.66 5.46
CA ALA A 112 56.09 -13.24 5.11
C ALA A 112 56.24 -13.02 3.59
N GLY A 113 55.62 -13.89 2.74
CA GLY A 113 55.60 -13.74 1.29
C GLY A 113 54.90 -12.48 0.84
N GLY A 114 53.72 -12.18 1.48
CA GLY A 114 53.02 -10.94 1.22
C GLY A 114 53.82 -9.69 1.54
N LEU A 115 54.58 -9.72 2.62
CA LEU A 115 55.49 -8.60 2.96
C LEU A 115 56.72 -8.51 2.05
N THR A 116 57.20 -9.65 1.54
CA THR A 116 58.30 -9.67 0.56
C THR A 116 57.84 -9.08 -0.74
N MET A 117 56.66 -9.43 -1.24
CA MET A 117 56.05 -8.84 -2.44
C MET A 117 55.77 -7.34 -2.29
N GLU A 118 55.39 -6.88 -1.08
CA GLU A 118 55.19 -5.45 -0.78
C GLU A 118 56.49 -4.67 -0.87
N GLY A 119 57.61 -5.28 -0.46
CA GLY A 119 58.95 -4.69 -0.53
C GLY A 119 59.65 -4.80 -1.92
N ASP A 120 59.45 -5.92 -2.58
CA ASP A 120 59.95 -6.19 -3.94
C ASP A 120 58.85 -6.86 -4.77
N PRO A 121 58.07 -6.08 -5.50
CA PRO A 121 57.00 -6.59 -6.34
C PRO A 121 57.43 -7.55 -7.47
N THR A 122 58.71 -7.55 -7.88
CA THR A 122 59.21 -8.48 -8.91
C THR A 122 59.20 -9.92 -8.49
N THR A 123 59.15 -10.20 -7.18
CA THR A 123 59.10 -11.57 -6.61
C THR A 123 57.69 -12.16 -6.60
N MET A 124 56.71 -11.43 -7.05
CA MET A 124 55.26 -11.82 -6.94
C MET A 124 54.95 -13.12 -7.62
N GLU A 125 55.39 -13.31 -8.88
CA GLU A 125 55.11 -14.55 -9.64
C GLU A 125 55.75 -15.78 -8.98
N GLU A 126 56.96 -15.63 -8.50
CA GLU A 126 57.69 -16.74 -7.82
C GLU A 126 56.98 -17.11 -6.50
N ILE A 127 56.68 -16.11 -5.65
CA ILE A 127 56.07 -16.35 -4.31
C ILE A 127 54.65 -16.87 -4.46
N THR A 128 53.83 -16.32 -5.36
CA THR A 128 52.46 -16.79 -5.57
C THR A 128 52.44 -18.21 -6.13
N THR A 129 53.31 -18.54 -7.07
CA THR A 129 53.42 -19.93 -7.63
C THR A 129 53.90 -20.90 -6.58
N ASP A 130 54.89 -20.55 -5.76
CA ASP A 130 55.40 -21.37 -4.67
C ASP A 130 54.26 -21.63 -3.62
N LEU A 131 53.58 -20.59 -3.15
CA LEU A 131 52.49 -20.69 -2.21
C LEU A 131 51.32 -21.55 -2.73
N LEU A 132 50.90 -21.32 -4.00
CA LEU A 132 49.84 -22.14 -4.62
C LEU A 132 50.25 -23.62 -4.75
N GLY A 133 51.51 -23.90 -5.08
CA GLY A 133 52.08 -25.25 -5.17
C GLY A 133 52.13 -25.93 -3.81
N MET A 134 52.64 -25.23 -2.78
CA MET A 134 52.77 -25.80 -1.44
C MET A 134 51.42 -26.09 -0.77
N ILE A 135 50.41 -25.23 -0.96
CA ILE A 135 49.06 -25.41 -0.39
C ILE A 135 48.39 -26.67 -0.96
N LYS A 136 48.72 -27.10 -2.21
CA LYS A 136 48.25 -28.40 -2.77
C LYS A 136 48.67 -29.59 -1.88
N GLY A 137 49.70 -29.44 -1.08
CA GLY A 137 50.12 -30.49 -0.11
C GLY A 137 49.19 -30.69 1.07
N VAL A 138 48.20 -29.79 1.29
CA VAL A 138 47.22 -29.95 2.37
C VAL A 138 46.15 -30.94 1.95
N GLN A 139 46.19 -32.14 2.51
CA GLN A 139 45.29 -33.23 2.10
C GLN A 139 43.84 -33.08 2.55
N ASN A 140 43.64 -32.52 3.76
CA ASN A 140 42.30 -32.31 4.31
C ASN A 140 41.60 -31.17 3.55
N PRO A 141 40.42 -31.40 2.92
CA PRO A 141 39.77 -30.42 2.05
C PRO A 141 39.31 -29.18 2.81
N THR A 142 38.75 -29.33 4.03
CA THR A 142 38.32 -28.19 4.85
C THR A 142 39.50 -27.28 5.18
N ARG A 143 40.63 -27.84 5.65
CA ARG A 143 41.83 -27.05 5.97
C ARG A 143 42.47 -26.43 4.74
N GLY A 144 42.50 -27.14 3.65
CA GLY A 144 42.93 -26.61 2.37
C GLY A 144 42.13 -25.41 1.93
N LEU A 145 40.81 -25.49 2.05
CA LEU A 145 39.90 -24.40 1.73
C LEU A 145 40.16 -23.16 2.57
N PHE A 146 40.27 -23.31 3.93
CA PHE A 146 40.55 -22.22 4.82
C PHE A 146 41.93 -21.62 4.61
N THR A 147 42.94 -22.41 4.29
CA THR A 147 44.29 -21.91 3.99
C THR A 147 44.30 -21.08 2.71
N ARG A 148 43.58 -21.51 1.64
CA ARG A 148 43.40 -20.74 0.41
C ARG A 148 42.58 -19.45 0.64
N TYR A 149 41.56 -19.49 1.47
CA TYR A 149 40.86 -18.29 1.88
C TYR A 149 41.75 -17.29 2.62
N PHE A 150 42.60 -17.80 3.54
CA PHE A 150 43.60 -16.99 4.23
C PHE A 150 44.59 -16.36 3.25
N LEU A 151 45.09 -17.13 2.29
CA LEU A 151 45.95 -16.67 1.22
C LEU A 151 45.30 -15.52 0.44
N LEU A 152 44.07 -15.68 0.00
CA LEU A 152 43.34 -14.67 -0.77
C LEU A 152 43.16 -13.36 0.05
N LYS A 153 42.75 -13.50 1.31
CA LYS A 153 42.51 -12.33 2.21
C LYS A 153 43.80 -11.60 2.58
N ARG A 154 44.92 -12.33 2.78
CA ARG A 154 46.17 -11.71 3.18
C ARG A 154 46.91 -11.04 2.03
N LEU A 155 46.75 -11.57 0.81
CA LEU A 155 47.33 -11.01 -0.38
C LEU A 155 46.46 -9.97 -1.11
N LYS A 156 45.23 -9.75 -0.66
CA LYS A 156 44.25 -8.86 -1.30
C LYS A 156 44.82 -7.49 -1.68
N ASP A 157 45.51 -6.82 -0.74
CA ASP A 157 45.97 -5.47 -0.87
C ASP A 157 47.44 -5.41 -1.31
N LYS A 158 48.09 -6.57 -1.52
CA LYS A 158 49.52 -6.71 -1.88
C LYS A 158 49.72 -7.12 -3.33
N LEU A 159 48.65 -7.59 -3.98
CA LEU A 159 48.62 -7.91 -5.38
C LEU A 159 48.32 -6.64 -6.20
N PRO A 160 48.98 -6.40 -7.33
CA PRO A 160 48.77 -5.23 -8.17
C PRO A 160 47.39 -5.29 -8.84
N ASP A 161 46.61 -4.22 -8.68
CA ASP A 161 45.32 -4.03 -9.35
C ASP A 161 45.48 -3.32 -10.71
N LYS A 162 46.71 -2.85 -11.05
CA LYS A 162 47.03 -2.13 -12.31
C LYS A 162 48.40 -2.57 -12.83
N ASP A 163 48.54 -2.49 -14.15
CA ASP A 163 49.82 -2.72 -14.80
C ASP A 163 50.87 -1.67 -14.37
N ASN A 164 52.07 -2.13 -14.08
CA ASN A 164 53.22 -1.27 -13.81
C ASN A 164 54.38 -1.67 -14.74
N GLU A 165 54.48 -0.98 -15.87
CA GLU A 165 55.49 -1.27 -16.88
C GLU A 165 56.95 -1.08 -16.37
N GLU A 166 57.18 -0.16 -15.40
CA GLU A 166 58.52 0.10 -14.84
C GLU A 166 59.02 -1.09 -14.01
N LEU A 167 58.13 -1.82 -13.37
CA LEU A 167 58.45 -2.97 -12.52
C LEU A 167 58.19 -4.32 -13.20
N GLY A 168 57.71 -4.30 -14.45
CA GLY A 168 57.39 -5.52 -15.19
C GLY A 168 56.21 -6.34 -14.64
N ILE A 169 55.40 -5.70 -13.83
CA ILE A 169 54.27 -6.35 -13.14
C ILE A 169 53.02 -6.19 -14.00
N LYS A 170 52.35 -7.29 -14.26
CA LYS A 170 51.12 -7.32 -15.07
C LYS A 170 49.91 -7.64 -14.23
N PHE A 171 48.79 -6.99 -14.50
CA PHE A 171 47.48 -7.28 -13.98
C PHE A 171 47.05 -8.74 -14.27
N GLU A 172 47.43 -9.26 -15.44
CA GLU A 172 47.18 -10.65 -15.85
C GLU A 172 47.65 -11.68 -14.82
N ASP A 173 48.76 -11.44 -14.13
CA ASP A 173 49.34 -12.39 -13.17
C ASP A 173 48.49 -12.45 -11.89
N THR A 174 47.98 -11.31 -11.45
CA THR A 174 46.97 -11.23 -10.39
C THR A 174 45.70 -12.00 -10.79
N LEU A 175 45.23 -11.80 -12.02
CA LEU A 175 44.07 -12.48 -12.56
C LEU A 175 44.23 -14.00 -12.59
N LYS A 176 45.36 -14.49 -13.14
CA LYS A 176 45.71 -15.91 -13.16
C LYS A 176 45.81 -16.51 -11.78
N PHE A 177 46.40 -15.76 -10.82
CA PHE A 177 46.50 -16.22 -9.43
C PHE A 177 45.11 -16.44 -8.81
N ILE A 178 44.18 -15.45 -8.92
CA ILE A 178 42.87 -15.53 -8.31
C ILE A 178 42.05 -16.65 -8.96
N LEU A 179 42.10 -16.79 -10.30
CA LEU A 179 41.41 -17.86 -11.03
C LEU A 179 41.92 -19.23 -10.63
N ALA A 180 43.25 -19.44 -10.58
CA ALA A 180 43.86 -20.70 -10.15
C ALA A 180 43.52 -21.03 -8.69
N ASN A 181 43.47 -20.02 -7.82
CA ASN A 181 43.05 -20.21 -6.43
C ASN A 181 41.59 -20.60 -6.33
N LEU A 182 40.69 -19.95 -7.09
CA LEU A 182 39.25 -20.26 -7.16
C LEU A 182 39.00 -21.69 -7.66
N GLU A 183 39.67 -22.11 -8.73
CA GLU A 183 39.55 -23.47 -9.28
C GLU A 183 39.86 -24.51 -8.23
N GLU A 184 40.97 -24.37 -7.54
CA GLU A 184 41.40 -25.32 -6.50
C GLU A 184 40.50 -25.20 -5.24
N MET A 185 40.02 -24.00 -4.87
CA MET A 185 39.04 -23.85 -3.77
C MET A 185 37.74 -24.58 -4.10
N ASN A 186 37.26 -24.46 -5.33
CA ASN A 186 36.07 -25.17 -5.79
C ASN A 186 36.26 -26.69 -5.74
N ARG A 187 37.40 -27.20 -6.21
CA ARG A 187 37.74 -28.63 -6.16
C ARG A 187 37.78 -29.16 -4.71
N LEU A 188 38.37 -28.40 -3.79
CA LEU A 188 38.40 -28.76 -2.36
C LEU A 188 37.01 -28.72 -1.75
N TRP A 189 36.20 -27.72 -2.10
CA TRP A 189 34.83 -27.57 -1.61
C TRP A 189 33.93 -28.76 -2.05
N ILE A 190 34.07 -29.24 -3.28
CA ILE A 190 33.38 -30.42 -3.78
C ILE A 190 33.86 -31.69 -3.03
N ARG A 191 35.15 -31.82 -2.78
CA ARG A 191 35.73 -32.97 -2.09
C ARG A 191 35.27 -33.13 -0.64
N ILE A 192 34.71 -32.11 0.00
CA ILE A 192 34.17 -32.22 1.38
C ILE A 192 33.08 -33.29 1.46
N SER A 193 32.29 -33.50 0.41
CA SER A 193 31.17 -34.46 0.41
C SER A 193 31.32 -35.60 -0.61
N SER A 194 32.31 -35.55 -1.55
CA SER A 194 32.42 -36.54 -2.62
C SER A 194 32.86 -37.94 -2.15
N ASP A 195 33.59 -38.00 -1.06
CA ASP A 195 34.19 -39.26 -0.55
C ASP A 195 33.31 -39.96 0.47
N VAL A 196 32.05 -39.53 0.64
CA VAL A 196 31.15 -39.97 1.73
C VAL A 196 29.77 -40.35 1.15
N GLU A 197 29.12 -41.38 1.69
CA GLU A 197 27.82 -41.86 1.24
C GLU A 197 26.77 -41.86 2.37
N GLY A 198 25.48 -41.92 1.99
CA GLY A 198 24.35 -42.07 2.92
C GLY A 198 24.06 -40.84 3.77
N SER A 199 23.74 -41.03 5.04
CA SER A 199 23.38 -39.94 5.98
C SER A 199 24.53 -38.98 6.27
N GLU A 200 25.77 -39.47 6.16
CA GLU A 200 26.97 -38.64 6.34
C GLU A 200 27.12 -37.64 5.19
N LYS A 201 26.76 -38.04 3.98
CA LYS A 201 26.75 -37.11 2.82
C LYS A 201 25.82 -35.93 3.04
N LEU A 202 24.61 -36.17 3.54
CA LEU A 202 23.65 -35.10 3.84
C LEU A 202 24.19 -34.08 4.88
N LEU A 203 24.93 -34.58 5.87
CA LEU A 203 25.57 -33.71 6.85
C LEU A 203 26.69 -32.89 6.21
N ARG A 204 27.54 -33.51 5.39
CA ARG A 204 28.63 -32.83 4.68
C ARG A 204 28.10 -31.79 3.68
N ASP A 205 26.99 -32.05 3.00
CA ASP A 205 26.36 -31.10 2.09
C ASP A 205 25.84 -29.89 2.85
N LYS A 206 25.28 -30.05 4.06
CA LYS A 206 24.92 -28.91 4.92
C LYS A 206 26.14 -28.08 5.33
N GLU A 207 27.22 -28.76 5.73
CA GLU A 207 28.49 -28.09 6.06
C GLU A 207 29.08 -27.32 4.86
N ARG A 208 28.96 -27.89 3.64
CA ARG A 208 29.36 -27.22 2.40
C ARG A 208 28.55 -25.95 2.15
N VAL A 209 27.22 -25.97 2.38
CA VAL A 209 26.38 -24.78 2.23
C VAL A 209 26.85 -23.66 3.19
N GLU A 210 27.26 -23.96 4.42
CA GLU A 210 27.81 -22.99 5.35
C GLU A 210 29.15 -22.41 4.85
N LEU A 211 29.98 -23.23 4.21
CA LEU A 211 31.30 -22.82 3.71
C LEU A 211 31.30 -22.15 2.33
N LYS A 212 30.16 -22.09 1.63
CA LYS A 212 30.08 -21.53 0.26
C LYS A 212 30.66 -20.12 0.15
N ILE A 213 30.52 -19.33 1.19
CA ILE A 213 31.00 -17.93 1.24
C ILE A 213 32.52 -17.85 1.05
N LEU A 214 33.30 -18.87 1.46
CA LEU A 214 34.75 -18.87 1.29
C LEU A 214 35.14 -18.93 -0.19
N VAL A 215 34.39 -19.69 -0.99
CA VAL A 215 34.59 -19.78 -2.45
C VAL A 215 34.08 -18.50 -3.15
N GLY A 216 32.92 -18.01 -2.75
CA GLY A 216 32.34 -16.79 -3.32
C GLY A 216 33.22 -15.55 -3.13
N GLU A 217 34.02 -15.51 -2.08
CA GLU A 217 34.96 -14.39 -1.84
C GLU A 217 36.01 -14.24 -2.93
N SER A 218 36.41 -15.34 -3.59
CA SER A 218 37.32 -15.27 -4.75
C SER A 218 36.66 -14.56 -5.95
N ILE A 219 35.37 -14.80 -6.17
CA ILE A 219 34.62 -14.16 -7.25
C ILE A 219 34.37 -12.68 -6.90
N ASN A 220 34.07 -12.38 -5.65
CA ASN A 220 33.95 -10.99 -5.17
C ASN A 220 35.26 -10.22 -5.34
N ARG A 221 36.42 -10.87 -5.08
CA ARG A 221 37.72 -10.25 -5.31
C ARG A 221 37.96 -9.99 -6.80
N LEU A 222 37.63 -10.92 -7.69
CA LEU A 222 37.69 -10.71 -9.14
C LEU A 222 36.84 -9.53 -9.57
N ALA A 223 35.62 -9.45 -9.07
CA ALA A 223 34.71 -8.33 -9.40
C ALA A 223 35.14 -6.98 -8.85
N SER A 224 35.98 -6.97 -7.80
CA SER A 224 36.48 -5.75 -7.15
C SER A 224 37.82 -5.26 -7.70
N LEU A 225 38.37 -5.86 -8.75
CA LEU A 225 39.62 -5.45 -9.38
C LEU A 225 39.41 -4.16 -10.18
N ASP A 226 40.16 -3.10 -9.89
CA ASP A 226 40.05 -1.77 -10.53
C ASP A 226 40.29 -1.79 -12.03
N SER A 227 41.24 -2.60 -12.50
CA SER A 227 41.62 -2.71 -13.93
C SER A 227 40.79 -3.74 -14.70
N LEU A 228 39.74 -4.31 -14.09
CA LEU A 228 38.87 -5.22 -14.81
C LEU A 228 38.01 -4.47 -15.82
N THR A 229 38.44 -4.51 -17.09
CA THR A 229 37.67 -3.96 -18.19
C THR A 229 36.70 -4.95 -18.75
N MET A 230 35.69 -4.44 -19.49
CA MET A 230 34.69 -5.29 -20.15
C MET A 230 35.34 -6.32 -21.11
N GLU A 231 36.41 -5.93 -21.83
CA GLU A 231 37.09 -6.81 -22.77
C GLU A 231 37.79 -7.98 -22.07
N ILE A 232 38.44 -7.71 -20.94
CA ILE A 232 39.11 -8.74 -20.12
C ILE A 232 38.05 -9.68 -19.51
N TYR A 233 36.93 -9.11 -19.06
CA TYR A 233 35.82 -9.93 -18.52
C TYR A 233 35.25 -10.89 -19.56
N GLU A 234 34.93 -10.39 -20.76
CA GLU A 234 34.37 -11.19 -21.85
C GLU A 234 35.31 -12.25 -22.38
N LYS A 235 36.61 -11.92 -22.59
CA LYS A 235 37.57 -12.79 -23.23
C LYS A 235 38.28 -13.76 -22.29
N GLU A 236 38.47 -13.37 -21.03
CA GLU A 236 39.29 -14.14 -20.09
C GLU A 236 38.50 -14.59 -18.85
N VAL A 237 37.89 -13.65 -18.12
CA VAL A 237 37.31 -13.97 -16.81
C VAL A 237 36.12 -14.89 -16.95
N LEU A 238 35.09 -14.47 -17.71
CA LEU A 238 33.87 -15.26 -17.85
C LEU A 238 34.06 -16.62 -18.50
N PRO A 239 34.85 -16.77 -19.58
CA PRO A 239 35.14 -18.12 -20.14
C PRO A 239 35.84 -19.03 -19.16
N ASN A 240 36.81 -18.54 -18.38
CA ASN A 240 37.49 -19.37 -17.36
C ASN A 240 36.53 -19.75 -16.23
N LEU A 241 35.69 -18.85 -15.76
CA LEU A 241 34.64 -19.15 -14.77
C LEU A 241 33.65 -20.19 -15.28
N VAL A 242 33.21 -20.08 -16.53
CA VAL A 242 32.33 -21.04 -17.20
C VAL A 242 33.02 -22.40 -17.31
N GLN A 243 34.30 -22.43 -17.63
CA GLN A 243 35.08 -23.69 -17.68
C GLN A 243 35.14 -24.34 -16.30
N ILE A 244 35.44 -23.60 -15.22
CA ILE A 244 35.45 -24.10 -13.84
C ILE A 244 34.08 -24.67 -13.45
N ILE A 245 32.98 -24.01 -13.84
CA ILE A 245 31.61 -24.48 -13.58
C ILE A 245 31.32 -25.79 -14.31
N LEU A 246 31.61 -25.86 -15.60
CA LEU A 246 31.30 -27.02 -16.45
C LEU A 246 32.17 -28.22 -16.16
N GLU A 247 33.43 -28.04 -15.73
CA GLU A 247 34.30 -29.11 -15.28
C GLU A 247 33.90 -29.65 -13.91
N SER A 248 33.20 -28.86 -13.10
CA SER A 248 32.68 -29.28 -11.81
C SER A 248 31.42 -30.15 -12.02
N ASN A 249 31.46 -31.42 -11.84
CA ASN A 249 30.29 -32.32 -11.86
C ASN A 249 29.58 -32.30 -10.50
N ASP A 250 29.18 -31.11 -10.02
CA ASP A 250 28.54 -30.93 -8.70
C ASP A 250 27.46 -29.85 -8.77
N ILE A 251 26.24 -30.21 -8.39
CA ILE A 251 25.05 -29.39 -8.50
C ILE A 251 25.20 -28.09 -7.69
N LEU A 252 25.63 -28.21 -6.42
CA LEU A 252 25.74 -27.10 -5.48
C LEU A 252 26.80 -26.12 -5.95
N SER A 253 27.93 -26.61 -6.50
CA SER A 253 28.99 -25.77 -7.04
C SER A 253 28.54 -25.00 -8.26
N GLN A 254 27.90 -25.67 -9.23
CA GLN A 254 27.42 -25.05 -10.46
C GLN A 254 26.39 -23.95 -10.15
N GLN A 255 25.41 -24.25 -9.30
CA GLN A 255 24.40 -23.27 -8.91
C GLN A 255 25.02 -22.07 -8.22
N TYR A 256 25.83 -22.30 -7.18
CA TYR A 256 26.37 -21.21 -6.38
C TYR A 256 27.35 -20.30 -7.14
N ILE A 257 28.24 -20.88 -7.96
CA ILE A 257 29.16 -20.05 -8.73
C ILE A 257 28.40 -19.22 -9.78
N MET A 258 27.37 -19.77 -10.42
CA MET A 258 26.52 -19.00 -11.34
C MET A 258 25.78 -17.87 -10.61
N GLU A 259 25.23 -18.12 -9.42
CA GLU A 259 24.64 -17.07 -8.58
C GLU A 259 25.67 -15.96 -8.28
N CYS A 260 26.89 -16.35 -7.89
CA CYS A 260 27.95 -15.38 -7.64
C CYS A 260 28.30 -14.57 -8.90
N ILE A 261 28.36 -15.16 -10.08
CA ILE A 261 28.60 -14.44 -11.34
C ILE A 261 27.48 -13.42 -11.59
N ILE A 262 26.23 -13.82 -11.43
CA ILE A 262 25.09 -12.90 -11.63
C ILE A 262 25.19 -11.73 -10.68
N HIS A 263 25.53 -11.95 -9.39
CA HIS A 263 25.44 -10.91 -8.35
C HIS A 263 26.70 -10.08 -8.15
N ALA A 264 27.91 -10.65 -8.32
CA ALA A 264 29.16 -9.99 -7.99
C ALA A 264 29.60 -8.97 -9.06
N PHE A 265 29.44 -9.32 -10.34
CA PHE A 265 29.88 -8.46 -11.43
C PHE A 265 28.85 -7.37 -11.75
N SER A 266 29.34 -6.28 -12.42
CA SER A 266 28.52 -5.17 -12.88
C SER A 266 27.40 -5.66 -13.80
N ASP A 267 26.22 -5.04 -13.68
CA ASP A 267 25.08 -5.34 -14.53
C ASP A 267 25.35 -5.11 -16.01
N THR A 268 26.20 -4.11 -16.33
CA THR A 268 26.64 -3.82 -17.69
C THR A 268 27.42 -4.99 -18.31
N TYR A 269 28.18 -5.73 -17.49
CA TYR A 269 28.92 -6.90 -17.94
C TYR A 269 27.99 -8.08 -18.23
N ASN A 270 27.02 -8.29 -17.33
CA ASN A 270 26.01 -9.31 -17.51
C ASN A 270 25.13 -9.08 -18.75
N ILE A 271 24.76 -7.80 -19.02
CA ILE A 271 23.97 -7.42 -20.19
C ILE A 271 24.73 -7.76 -21.49
N LYS A 272 25.99 -7.38 -21.60
CA LYS A 272 26.78 -7.63 -22.82
C LYS A 272 27.10 -9.10 -23.04
N CYS A 273 27.26 -9.87 -21.96
CA CYS A 273 27.58 -11.31 -22.04
C CYS A 273 26.36 -12.21 -21.85
N ILE A 274 25.13 -11.68 -21.98
CA ILE A 274 23.89 -12.41 -21.70
C ILE A 274 23.77 -13.73 -22.48
N GLU A 275 24.14 -13.75 -23.75
CA GLU A 275 24.10 -14.95 -24.59
C GLU A 275 25.01 -16.06 -24.06
N LEU A 276 26.21 -15.70 -23.60
CA LEU A 276 27.15 -16.65 -23.03
C LEU A 276 26.61 -17.21 -21.71
N ILE A 277 26.01 -16.38 -20.86
CA ILE A 277 25.40 -16.77 -19.61
C ILE A 277 24.25 -17.73 -19.86
N LEU A 278 23.31 -17.41 -20.76
CA LEU A 278 22.16 -18.26 -21.10
C LEU A 278 22.59 -19.58 -21.79
N ASN A 279 23.60 -19.54 -22.64
CA ASN A 279 24.19 -20.73 -23.23
C ASN A 279 24.83 -21.63 -22.15
N THR A 280 25.45 -21.03 -21.13
CA THR A 280 25.99 -21.76 -20.00
C THR A 280 24.89 -22.47 -19.21
N PHE A 281 23.77 -21.80 -18.93
CA PHE A 281 22.61 -22.41 -18.28
C PHE A 281 22.15 -23.71 -19.00
N SER A 282 22.13 -23.70 -20.32
CA SER A 282 21.74 -24.87 -21.12
C SER A 282 22.75 -26.05 -21.04
N ARG A 283 23.94 -25.83 -20.50
CA ARG A 283 25.03 -26.82 -20.36
C ARG A 283 25.25 -27.30 -18.92
N LEU A 284 24.52 -26.70 -17.96
CA LEU A 284 24.59 -27.13 -16.57
C LEU A 284 23.97 -28.52 -16.37
N LEU A 285 24.25 -29.14 -15.22
CA LEU A 285 23.63 -30.39 -14.84
C LEU A 285 22.11 -30.27 -14.77
N PRO A 286 21.34 -31.30 -15.16
CA PRO A 286 19.86 -31.25 -15.17
C PRO A 286 19.22 -30.97 -13.81
N GLU A 287 19.91 -31.32 -12.72
CA GLU A 287 19.44 -31.14 -11.35
C GLU A 287 19.65 -29.70 -10.81
N VAL A 288 20.41 -28.85 -11.50
CA VAL A 288 20.62 -27.44 -11.14
C VAL A 288 19.32 -26.66 -11.38
N ASP A 289 18.90 -25.84 -10.41
CA ASP A 289 17.70 -25.06 -10.56
C ASP A 289 17.92 -23.81 -11.45
N ILE A 290 17.90 -24.05 -12.76
CA ILE A 290 18.10 -23.01 -13.80
C ILE A 290 17.03 -21.93 -13.68
N LYS A 291 15.84 -22.26 -13.19
CA LYS A 291 14.73 -21.29 -13.01
C LYS A 291 15.08 -20.25 -11.98
N GLU A 292 15.65 -20.68 -10.84
CA GLU A 292 16.10 -19.76 -9.79
C GLU A 292 17.20 -18.82 -10.28
N LEU A 293 18.14 -19.33 -11.08
CA LEU A 293 19.18 -18.53 -11.72
C LEU A 293 18.60 -17.51 -12.70
N PHE A 294 17.63 -17.90 -13.52
CA PHE A 294 16.96 -17.01 -14.46
C PHE A 294 16.10 -15.95 -13.75
N ILE A 295 15.41 -16.32 -12.67
CA ILE A 295 14.66 -15.38 -11.81
C ILE A 295 15.60 -14.33 -11.23
N SER A 296 16.71 -14.77 -10.64
CA SER A 296 17.73 -13.91 -10.04
C SER A 296 18.33 -12.93 -11.07
N LEU A 297 18.63 -13.40 -12.27
CA LEU A 297 19.10 -12.57 -13.38
C LEU A 297 18.05 -11.55 -13.81
N SER A 298 16.80 -11.97 -13.99
CA SER A 298 15.70 -11.10 -14.42
C SER A 298 15.40 -10.03 -13.38
N GLU A 299 15.38 -10.36 -12.08
CA GLU A 299 15.16 -9.40 -10.99
C GLU A 299 16.30 -8.39 -10.88
N LYS A 300 17.55 -8.83 -11.10
CA LYS A 300 18.69 -7.94 -11.10
C LYS A 300 18.65 -6.95 -12.26
N LEU A 301 18.31 -7.41 -13.46
CA LEU A 301 18.15 -6.56 -14.64
C LEU A 301 16.97 -5.58 -14.47
N ALA A 302 15.86 -6.01 -13.90
CA ALA A 302 14.73 -5.14 -13.60
C ALA A 302 15.10 -4.02 -12.62
N LYS A 303 15.87 -4.34 -11.58
CA LYS A 303 16.44 -3.35 -10.64
C LYS A 303 17.36 -2.36 -11.34
N PHE A 304 18.27 -2.86 -12.16
CA PHE A 304 19.20 -2.02 -12.91
C PHE A 304 18.47 -0.99 -13.76
N ILE A 305 17.48 -1.42 -14.55
CA ILE A 305 16.66 -0.52 -15.36
C ILE A 305 15.93 0.50 -14.46
N SER A 306 15.35 0.06 -13.34
CA SER A 306 14.62 0.97 -12.44
C SER A 306 15.51 2.04 -11.82
N ILE A 307 16.78 1.74 -11.53
CA ILE A 307 17.75 2.69 -10.97
C ILE A 307 18.15 3.74 -12.02
N HIS A 308 18.40 3.32 -13.26
CA HIS A 308 18.88 4.21 -14.33
C HIS A 308 17.78 4.88 -15.16
N SER A 309 16.49 4.55 -14.92
CA SER A 309 15.33 5.19 -15.58
C SER A 309 14.72 6.35 -14.79
N GLY A 310 15.43 6.92 -13.80
CA GLY A 310 14.94 8.03 -12.97
C GLY A 310 14.77 9.35 -13.75
N GLN A 311 14.03 10.32 -13.18
CA GLN A 311 13.80 11.63 -13.82
C GLN A 311 15.08 12.45 -14.08
N ASP A 312 16.16 12.19 -13.32
CA ASP A 312 17.46 12.86 -13.42
C ASP A 312 18.50 12.03 -14.19
N SER A 313 18.08 11.04 -15.02
CA SER A 313 18.96 10.15 -15.75
C SER A 313 19.83 10.89 -16.77
N THR A 314 21.14 10.59 -16.76
CA THR A 314 22.12 11.12 -17.71
C THR A 314 21.98 10.47 -19.10
N GLU A 315 22.61 11.02 -20.13
CA GLU A 315 22.65 10.40 -21.45
C GLU A 315 23.38 9.04 -21.45
N GLU A 316 24.34 8.86 -20.54
CA GLU A 316 25.01 7.58 -20.32
C GLU A 316 24.03 6.55 -19.74
N ASP A 317 23.20 6.95 -18.76
CA ASP A 317 22.16 6.08 -18.20
C ASP A 317 21.16 5.63 -19.27
N LYS A 318 20.72 6.52 -20.15
CA LYS A 318 19.83 6.17 -21.25
C LYS A 318 20.43 5.14 -22.21
N GLN A 319 21.73 5.25 -22.50
CA GLN A 319 22.42 4.26 -23.33
C GLN A 319 22.52 2.91 -22.62
N LEU A 320 22.76 2.89 -21.32
CA LEU A 320 22.80 1.68 -20.51
C LEU A 320 21.44 1.00 -20.49
N VAL A 321 20.36 1.75 -20.25
CA VAL A 321 18.98 1.26 -20.30
C VAL A 321 18.63 0.73 -21.70
N SER A 322 19.00 1.43 -22.77
CA SER A 322 18.78 0.97 -24.14
C SER A 322 19.50 -0.35 -24.42
N SER A 323 20.70 -0.53 -23.89
CA SER A 323 21.43 -1.80 -24.01
C SER A 323 20.72 -2.94 -23.25
N ALA A 324 20.18 -2.67 -22.07
CA ALA A 324 19.43 -3.62 -21.28
C ALA A 324 18.10 -4.00 -21.96
N ILE A 325 17.41 -3.04 -22.57
CA ILE A 325 16.21 -3.28 -23.38
C ILE A 325 16.54 -4.13 -24.62
N GLY A 326 17.69 -3.92 -25.25
CA GLY A 326 18.14 -4.63 -26.44
C GLY A 326 18.29 -6.15 -26.25
N VAL A 327 18.50 -6.62 -25.02
CA VAL A 327 18.59 -8.08 -24.72
C VAL A 327 17.23 -8.72 -24.47
N TYR A 328 16.15 -7.94 -24.38
CA TYR A 328 14.79 -8.45 -24.12
C TYR A 328 14.34 -9.58 -25.05
N PRO A 329 14.50 -9.49 -26.40
CA PRO A 329 14.09 -10.57 -27.29
C PRO A 329 14.78 -11.90 -27.03
N ILE A 330 16.05 -11.86 -26.63
CA ILE A 330 16.85 -13.05 -26.31
C ILE A 330 16.29 -13.70 -25.03
N LEU A 331 15.99 -12.88 -24.03
CA LEU A 331 15.43 -13.35 -22.76
C LEU A 331 14.01 -13.91 -22.95
N VAL A 332 13.17 -13.33 -23.80
CA VAL A 332 11.83 -13.89 -24.14
C VAL A 332 11.95 -15.28 -24.75
N GLN A 333 12.83 -15.48 -25.73
CA GLN A 333 13.02 -16.79 -26.36
C GLN A 333 13.47 -17.85 -25.33
N TYR A 334 14.36 -17.46 -24.43
CA TYR A 334 14.83 -18.36 -23.39
C TYR A 334 13.75 -18.61 -22.33
N PHE A 335 12.97 -17.61 -21.97
CA PHE A 335 11.82 -17.71 -21.08
C PHE A 335 10.77 -18.70 -21.62
N ASP A 336 10.40 -18.58 -22.90
CA ASP A 336 9.43 -19.50 -23.53
C ASP A 336 9.90 -20.94 -23.50
N LYS A 337 11.20 -21.17 -23.69
CA LYS A 337 11.80 -22.49 -23.56
C LYS A 337 11.70 -23.01 -22.13
N LEU A 338 12.12 -22.22 -21.16
CA LEU A 338 12.07 -22.57 -19.73
C LEU A 338 10.63 -22.80 -19.25
N GLN A 339 9.69 -21.99 -19.70
CA GLN A 339 8.30 -22.13 -19.35
C GLN A 339 7.72 -23.45 -19.81
N LYS A 340 7.99 -23.87 -21.07
CA LYS A 340 7.56 -25.14 -21.61
C LYS A 340 8.18 -26.32 -20.84
N GLU A 341 9.49 -26.27 -20.57
CA GLU A 341 10.19 -27.30 -19.79
C GLU A 341 9.64 -27.36 -18.36
N THR A 342 9.42 -26.22 -17.72
CA THR A 342 8.88 -26.13 -16.35
C THR A 342 7.48 -26.67 -16.29
N PHE A 343 6.65 -26.34 -17.27
CA PHE A 343 5.27 -26.79 -17.32
C PHE A 343 5.18 -28.32 -17.49
N MET A 344 6.00 -28.90 -18.35
CA MET A 344 6.04 -30.37 -18.51
C MET A 344 6.45 -31.08 -17.20
N GLN A 345 7.32 -30.48 -16.40
CA GLN A 345 7.68 -31.00 -15.07
C GLN A 345 6.57 -30.75 -14.03
N ALA A 346 5.84 -29.63 -14.14
CA ALA A 346 4.81 -29.23 -13.17
C ALA A 346 3.51 -30.04 -13.28
N LEU A 347 3.24 -30.71 -14.40
CA LEU A 347 2.06 -31.57 -14.57
C LEU A 347 1.93 -32.65 -13.48
N ASP A 348 3.05 -33.15 -12.99
CA ASP A 348 3.10 -34.17 -11.96
C ASP A 348 3.34 -33.64 -10.54
N MET A 349 3.80 -32.36 -10.38
CA MET A 349 4.22 -31.79 -9.09
C MET A 349 3.42 -30.53 -8.75
N ASP A 350 4.09 -29.40 -8.62
CA ASP A 350 3.50 -28.11 -8.20
C ASP A 350 3.80 -27.01 -9.25
N VAL A 351 2.75 -26.28 -9.64
CA VAL A 351 2.82 -25.16 -10.59
C VAL A 351 3.50 -23.93 -9.96
N ASN A 352 3.78 -23.96 -8.66
CA ASN A 352 4.29 -22.83 -7.90
C ASN A 352 5.57 -22.23 -8.52
N LYS A 353 6.53 -23.08 -8.90
CA LYS A 353 7.78 -22.62 -9.54
C LYS A 353 7.55 -21.91 -10.89
N LEU A 354 6.54 -22.35 -11.64
CA LEU A 354 6.14 -21.68 -12.89
C LEU A 354 5.60 -20.29 -12.63
N LEU A 355 4.73 -20.13 -11.63
CA LEU A 355 4.15 -18.85 -11.28
C LEU A 355 5.20 -17.87 -10.76
N ILE A 356 6.18 -18.33 -9.99
CA ILE A 356 7.32 -17.52 -9.54
C ILE A 356 8.15 -17.04 -10.74
N LEU A 357 8.44 -17.94 -11.68
CA LEU A 357 9.17 -17.60 -12.90
C LEU A 357 8.43 -16.54 -13.72
N ASN A 358 7.13 -16.74 -13.94
CA ASN A 358 6.30 -15.81 -14.69
C ASN A 358 6.20 -14.46 -13.99
N ALA A 359 6.07 -14.43 -12.66
CA ALA A 359 6.01 -13.18 -11.89
C ALA A 359 7.33 -12.40 -11.94
N ALA A 360 8.48 -13.08 -11.86
CA ALA A 360 9.78 -12.44 -11.96
C ALA A 360 10.02 -11.87 -13.37
N PHE A 361 9.67 -12.64 -14.39
CA PHE A 361 9.80 -12.17 -15.77
C PHE A 361 8.84 -11.04 -16.10
N MET A 362 7.62 -11.04 -15.55
CA MET A 362 6.68 -9.93 -15.66
C MET A 362 7.26 -8.63 -15.13
N LYS A 363 7.93 -8.66 -13.95
CA LYS A 363 8.60 -7.49 -13.39
C LYS A 363 9.67 -6.93 -14.32
N PHE A 364 10.43 -7.81 -14.96
CA PHE A 364 11.43 -7.40 -15.94
C PHE A 364 10.76 -6.83 -17.20
N ALA A 365 9.79 -7.54 -17.78
CA ALA A 365 9.06 -7.13 -18.98
C ALA A 365 8.40 -5.74 -18.82
N THR A 366 7.81 -5.45 -17.67
CA THR A 366 7.18 -4.14 -17.39
C THR A 366 8.17 -2.98 -17.32
N LYS A 367 9.47 -3.24 -17.26
CA LYS A 367 10.53 -2.21 -17.23
C LYS A 367 11.28 -2.06 -18.55
N CYS A 368 11.18 -3.03 -19.48
CA CYS A 368 12.06 -3.13 -20.64
C CYS A 368 11.57 -2.44 -21.91
N THR A 369 10.27 -2.19 -22.08
CA THR A 369 9.74 -1.79 -23.41
C THR A 369 8.82 -0.60 -23.34
N ASP A 370 9.12 0.46 -24.12
CA ASP A 370 8.27 1.66 -24.19
C ASP A 370 7.09 1.51 -25.16
N ASN A 371 7.22 0.75 -26.28
CA ASN A 371 6.24 0.71 -27.37
C ASN A 371 5.42 -0.59 -27.46
N ASP A 372 5.87 -1.70 -26.85
CA ASP A 372 5.22 -3.03 -26.98
C ASP A 372 5.02 -3.75 -25.65
N ILE A 373 4.99 -2.99 -24.54
CA ILE A 373 4.85 -3.55 -23.20
C ILE A 373 3.57 -4.39 -23.08
N MET A 374 2.44 -3.90 -23.59
CA MET A 374 1.16 -4.58 -23.53
C MET A 374 1.17 -5.93 -24.26
N SER A 375 1.87 -6.04 -25.39
CA SER A 375 2.06 -7.30 -26.09
C SER A 375 2.82 -8.31 -25.21
N SER A 376 3.86 -7.86 -24.51
CA SER A 376 4.66 -8.70 -23.61
C SER A 376 3.88 -9.15 -22.39
N ILE A 377 3.13 -8.23 -21.76
CA ILE A 377 2.25 -8.55 -20.63
C ILE A 377 1.20 -9.58 -21.06
N ASN A 378 0.53 -9.34 -22.18
CA ASN A 378 -0.48 -10.25 -22.72
C ASN A 378 0.10 -11.62 -23.05
N HIS A 379 1.31 -11.68 -23.62
CA HIS A 379 1.99 -12.94 -23.88
C HIS A 379 2.20 -13.78 -22.61
N ILE A 380 2.68 -13.16 -21.53
CA ILE A 380 2.91 -13.85 -20.25
C ILE A 380 1.56 -14.26 -19.61
N LEU A 381 0.54 -13.42 -19.64
CA LEU A 381 -0.78 -13.75 -19.09
C LEU A 381 -1.45 -14.90 -19.86
N THR A 382 -1.43 -14.85 -21.19
CA THR A 382 -2.01 -15.90 -22.05
C THR A 382 -1.30 -17.23 -21.87
N SER A 383 0.04 -17.23 -21.81
CA SER A 383 0.80 -18.45 -21.58
C SER A 383 0.57 -19.02 -20.18
N THR A 384 0.45 -18.14 -19.17
CA THR A 384 0.11 -18.56 -17.79
C THR A 384 -1.28 -19.21 -17.75
N LEU A 385 -2.27 -18.58 -18.40
CA LEU A 385 -3.63 -19.13 -18.46
C LEU A 385 -3.70 -20.48 -19.15
N GLN A 386 -2.98 -20.64 -20.27
CA GLN A 386 -2.88 -21.93 -20.97
C GLN A 386 -2.31 -23.03 -20.07
N CYS A 387 -1.25 -22.72 -19.33
CA CYS A 387 -0.64 -23.65 -18.38
C CYS A 387 -1.61 -24.04 -17.25
N LEU A 388 -2.32 -23.06 -16.65
CA LEU A 388 -3.27 -23.31 -15.56
C LEU A 388 -4.50 -24.10 -16.03
N LYS A 389 -5.04 -23.81 -17.22
CA LYS A 389 -6.15 -24.59 -17.82
C LYS A 389 -5.75 -26.07 -18.06
N GLN A 390 -4.50 -26.32 -18.42
CA GLN A 390 -4.02 -27.69 -18.63
C GLN A 390 -3.70 -28.41 -17.33
N TYR A 391 -3.28 -27.69 -16.28
CA TYR A 391 -2.97 -28.25 -14.96
C TYR A 391 -4.21 -28.87 -14.28
N ASN A 392 -5.37 -28.30 -14.46
CA ASN A 392 -6.70 -28.81 -14.03
C ASN A 392 -6.76 -29.34 -12.57
N LYS A 393 -5.92 -28.82 -11.67
CA LYS A 393 -5.93 -29.10 -10.22
C LYS A 393 -6.06 -27.76 -9.48
N GLU A 394 -6.51 -27.82 -8.24
CA GLU A 394 -6.52 -26.64 -7.36
C GLU A 394 -5.09 -26.18 -7.06
N LEU A 395 -4.90 -24.87 -7.02
CA LEU A 395 -3.60 -24.30 -6.67
C LEU A 395 -3.33 -24.43 -5.18
N SER A 396 -2.07 -24.68 -4.82
CA SER A 396 -1.62 -24.58 -3.43
C SER A 396 -1.72 -23.15 -2.92
N SER A 397 -1.78 -22.96 -1.59
CA SER A 397 -1.81 -21.62 -0.97
C SER A 397 -0.66 -20.73 -1.44
N ASP A 398 0.53 -21.29 -1.62
CA ASP A 398 1.69 -20.54 -2.13
C ASP A 398 1.57 -20.26 -3.63
N GLY A 399 0.97 -21.16 -4.41
CA GLY A 399 0.64 -20.96 -5.81
C GLY A 399 -0.33 -19.78 -6.00
N ILE A 400 -1.37 -19.69 -5.19
CA ILE A 400 -2.34 -18.59 -5.20
C ILE A 400 -1.65 -17.25 -4.88
N LYS A 401 -0.78 -17.22 -3.85
CA LYS A 401 -0.01 -16.01 -3.50
C LYS A 401 0.91 -15.55 -4.64
N ASN A 402 1.53 -16.49 -5.35
CA ASN A 402 2.41 -16.15 -6.47
C ASN A 402 1.63 -15.73 -7.72
N LEU A 403 0.43 -16.30 -7.95
CA LEU A 403 -0.49 -15.80 -8.97
C LEU A 403 -0.96 -14.39 -8.66
N ASN A 404 -1.27 -14.08 -7.38
CA ASN A 404 -1.61 -12.73 -6.97
C ASN A 404 -0.47 -11.75 -7.26
N LYS A 405 0.78 -12.10 -6.88
CA LYS A 405 1.97 -11.28 -7.20
C LYS A 405 2.14 -11.05 -8.70
N LEU A 406 1.90 -12.07 -9.53
CA LEU A 406 1.97 -11.94 -10.99
C LEU A 406 0.98 -10.89 -11.50
N LEU A 407 -0.27 -10.91 -11.01
CA LEU A 407 -1.32 -9.98 -11.43
C LEU A 407 -1.16 -8.58 -10.86
N GLU A 408 -0.51 -8.43 -9.70
CA GLU A 408 -0.22 -7.12 -9.09
C GLU A 408 0.85 -6.32 -9.85
N VAL A 409 1.83 -6.98 -10.44
CA VAL A 409 2.95 -6.28 -11.12
C VAL A 409 2.49 -5.30 -12.21
N PRO A 410 1.63 -5.66 -13.18
CA PRO A 410 1.16 -4.72 -14.19
C PRO A 410 0.27 -3.62 -13.59
N LEU A 411 -0.48 -3.90 -12.53
CA LEU A 411 -1.31 -2.91 -11.84
C LEU A 411 -0.46 -1.84 -11.14
N GLN A 412 0.62 -2.24 -10.47
CA GLN A 412 1.56 -1.31 -9.83
C GLN A 412 2.30 -0.42 -10.82
N SER A 413 2.42 -0.87 -12.06
CA SER A 413 3.07 -0.13 -13.14
C SER A 413 2.11 0.75 -13.96
N ASN A 414 0.86 0.90 -13.53
CA ASN A 414 -0.19 1.73 -14.12
C ASN A 414 -0.47 1.43 -15.61
N PHE A 415 -0.43 0.14 -16.00
CA PHE A 415 -0.84 -0.29 -17.33
C PHE A 415 -2.36 -0.42 -17.44
N SER A 416 -2.87 -0.22 -18.67
CA SER A 416 -4.31 -0.31 -18.93
C SER A 416 -4.86 -1.70 -18.64
N LEU A 417 -5.72 -1.77 -17.62
CA LEU A 417 -6.39 -3.01 -17.22
C LEU A 417 -7.27 -3.57 -18.33
N PHE A 418 -7.89 -2.70 -19.15
CA PHE A 418 -8.82 -3.09 -20.19
C PHE A 418 -8.16 -3.61 -21.46
N GLU A 419 -6.84 -3.37 -21.62
CA GLU A 419 -6.02 -3.89 -22.71
C GLU A 419 -5.37 -5.23 -22.37
N MET A 420 -5.44 -5.67 -21.09
CA MET A 420 -4.91 -6.95 -20.63
C MET A 420 -5.84 -8.08 -21.04
N VAL A 421 -5.38 -8.87 -22.01
CA VAL A 421 -6.06 -10.10 -22.43
C VAL A 421 -5.90 -11.16 -21.33
N ASP A 422 -6.94 -11.96 -21.10
CA ASP A 422 -6.94 -13.12 -20.17
C ASP A 422 -6.76 -12.77 -18.67
N PHE A 423 -6.58 -11.48 -18.30
CA PHE A 423 -6.47 -11.09 -16.89
C PHE A 423 -7.69 -11.54 -16.09
N SER A 424 -8.89 -11.32 -16.61
CA SER A 424 -10.15 -11.70 -15.95
C SER A 424 -10.33 -13.22 -15.82
N GLU A 425 -9.75 -14.01 -16.75
CA GLU A 425 -9.85 -15.47 -16.74
C GLU A 425 -8.89 -16.13 -15.75
N LEU A 426 -7.89 -15.41 -15.27
CA LEU A 426 -6.96 -15.88 -14.24
C LEU A 426 -7.51 -15.74 -12.81
N ILE A 427 -8.42 -14.79 -12.57
CA ILE A 427 -8.99 -14.51 -11.24
C ILE A 427 -9.71 -15.72 -10.63
N PRO A 428 -10.49 -16.53 -11.37
CA PRO A 428 -11.19 -17.69 -10.82
C PRO A 428 -10.28 -18.76 -10.19
N PHE A 429 -9.00 -18.80 -10.55
CA PHE A 429 -8.03 -19.74 -9.96
C PHE A 429 -7.57 -19.35 -8.55
N MET A 430 -7.97 -18.17 -8.06
CA MET A 430 -7.62 -17.68 -6.73
C MET A 430 -8.74 -17.97 -5.73
N ASP A 431 -8.37 -18.07 -4.44
CA ASP A 431 -9.33 -18.11 -3.34
C ASP A 431 -10.03 -16.75 -3.14
N TYR A 432 -11.10 -16.73 -2.35
CA TYR A 432 -11.89 -15.52 -2.10
C TYR A 432 -11.05 -14.38 -1.50
N THR A 433 -10.18 -14.69 -0.54
CA THR A 433 -9.34 -13.71 0.18
C THR A 433 -8.38 -12.99 -0.76
N ASN A 434 -7.69 -13.76 -1.62
CA ASN A 434 -6.77 -13.19 -2.59
C ASN A 434 -7.52 -12.47 -3.74
N ARG A 435 -8.68 -12.97 -4.20
CA ARG A 435 -9.54 -12.23 -5.16
C ARG A 435 -9.95 -10.87 -4.61
N ARG A 436 -10.33 -10.82 -3.34
CA ARG A 436 -10.68 -9.56 -2.66
C ARG A 436 -9.49 -8.61 -2.56
N HIS A 437 -8.32 -9.11 -2.18
CA HIS A 437 -7.09 -8.33 -2.12
C HIS A 437 -6.72 -7.75 -3.50
N LEU A 438 -6.78 -8.57 -4.54
CA LEU A 438 -6.56 -8.12 -5.91
C LEU A 438 -7.56 -7.04 -6.35
N SER A 439 -8.85 -7.20 -5.98
CA SER A 439 -9.88 -6.20 -6.26
C SER A 439 -9.58 -4.86 -5.62
N LEU A 440 -9.04 -4.84 -4.39
CA LEU A 440 -8.58 -3.61 -3.72
C LEU A 440 -7.39 -2.98 -4.47
N ASN A 441 -6.43 -3.79 -4.89
CA ASN A 441 -5.27 -3.32 -5.65
C ASN A 441 -5.67 -2.72 -7.01
N ILE A 442 -6.68 -3.29 -7.68
CA ILE A 442 -7.27 -2.73 -8.91
C ILE A 442 -7.84 -1.34 -8.66
N ILE A 443 -8.64 -1.17 -7.60
CA ILE A 443 -9.23 0.13 -7.26
C ILE A 443 -8.15 1.15 -6.92
N GLN A 444 -7.14 0.75 -6.15
CA GLN A 444 -6.02 1.62 -5.77
C GLN A 444 -5.19 2.06 -6.99
N SER A 445 -4.91 1.15 -7.91
CA SER A 445 -4.23 1.46 -9.17
C SER A 445 -5.00 2.50 -9.99
N LEU A 446 -6.32 2.33 -10.13
CA LEU A 446 -7.17 3.27 -10.85
C LEU A 446 -7.35 4.61 -10.11
N SER A 447 -7.23 4.61 -8.78
CA SER A 447 -7.33 5.82 -7.94
C SER A 447 -6.02 6.61 -7.86
N SER A 448 -4.92 6.04 -8.36
CA SER A 448 -3.61 6.68 -8.35
C SER A 448 -3.61 7.96 -9.20
N PRO A 449 -2.96 9.06 -8.72
CA PRO A 449 -2.82 10.29 -9.51
C PRO A 449 -2.10 10.08 -10.86
N ASP A 450 -1.24 9.06 -10.92
CA ASP A 450 -0.46 8.71 -12.12
C ASP A 450 -1.22 7.80 -13.08
N SER A 451 -2.44 7.39 -12.74
CA SER A 451 -3.27 6.54 -13.61
C SER A 451 -3.63 7.27 -14.89
N LYS A 452 -3.25 6.69 -16.03
CA LYS A 452 -3.60 7.19 -17.38
C LYS A 452 -4.99 6.74 -17.82
N GLU A 453 -5.62 5.89 -17.06
CA GLU A 453 -6.87 5.24 -17.43
C GLU A 453 -8.07 6.11 -17.06
N LYS A 454 -8.93 6.33 -18.06
CA LYS A 454 -10.19 7.05 -17.86
C LYS A 454 -11.35 6.07 -17.87
N LEU A 455 -12.14 6.10 -16.81
CA LEU A 455 -13.39 5.35 -16.71
C LEU A 455 -14.52 6.20 -17.32
N ASP A 456 -14.56 6.25 -18.66
CA ASP A 456 -15.37 7.16 -19.44
C ASP A 456 -16.55 6.50 -20.16
N SER A 457 -16.70 5.18 -20.07
CA SER A 457 -17.77 4.44 -20.74
C SER A 457 -18.42 3.38 -19.85
N ALA A 458 -19.69 3.12 -20.06
CA ALA A 458 -20.46 2.11 -19.34
C ALA A 458 -19.86 0.70 -19.52
N GLU A 459 -19.32 0.37 -20.69
CA GLU A 459 -18.71 -0.94 -20.97
C GLU A 459 -17.46 -1.19 -20.12
N LYS A 460 -16.59 -0.17 -19.95
CA LYS A 460 -15.41 -0.27 -19.08
C LYS A 460 -15.81 -0.45 -17.63
N ILE A 461 -16.80 0.31 -17.18
CA ILE A 461 -17.33 0.19 -15.81
C ILE A 461 -17.92 -1.19 -15.57
N GLU A 462 -18.69 -1.73 -16.50
CA GLU A 462 -19.26 -3.08 -16.35
C GLU A 462 -18.17 -4.16 -16.25
N LYS A 463 -17.13 -4.07 -17.08
CA LYS A 463 -15.98 -4.98 -16.99
C LYS A 463 -15.27 -4.86 -15.62
N LEU A 464 -15.04 -3.62 -15.17
CA LEU A 464 -14.39 -3.36 -13.90
C LEU A 464 -15.21 -3.92 -12.72
N LEU A 465 -16.51 -3.67 -12.71
CA LEU A 465 -17.41 -4.13 -11.65
C LEU A 465 -17.46 -5.66 -11.57
N LYS A 466 -17.34 -6.38 -12.72
CA LYS A 466 -17.17 -7.84 -12.71
C LYS A 466 -15.88 -8.29 -12.03
N LEU A 467 -14.78 -7.55 -12.23
CA LEU A 467 -13.48 -7.87 -11.62
C LEU A 467 -13.48 -7.66 -10.09
N ILE A 468 -14.17 -6.63 -9.61
CA ILE A 468 -14.25 -6.30 -8.18
C ILE A 468 -15.48 -6.91 -7.48
N LYS A 469 -16.21 -7.80 -8.15
CA LYS A 469 -17.38 -8.48 -7.58
C LYS A 469 -17.15 -9.05 -6.18
N PRO A 470 -15.97 -9.62 -5.81
CA PRO A 470 -15.70 -10.10 -4.44
C PRO A 470 -15.80 -9.03 -3.34
N LEU A 471 -15.70 -7.74 -3.67
CA LEU A 471 -15.92 -6.64 -2.71
C LEU A 471 -17.39 -6.24 -2.58
N ILE A 472 -18.22 -6.56 -3.57
CA ILE A 472 -19.62 -6.12 -3.68
C ILE A 472 -20.58 -7.20 -3.20
N THR A 473 -20.32 -8.48 -3.52
CA THR A 473 -21.18 -9.60 -3.15
C THR A 473 -20.50 -10.50 -2.13
N GLU A 474 -21.29 -11.04 -1.19
CA GLU A 474 -20.79 -12.04 -0.25
C GLU A 474 -20.65 -13.40 -0.96
N SER A 475 -19.60 -14.14 -0.65
CA SER A 475 -19.40 -15.51 -1.08
C SER A 475 -19.67 -16.46 0.08
N GLU A 476 -20.13 -17.67 -0.20
CA GLU A 476 -20.31 -18.72 0.81
C GLU A 476 -18.99 -19.11 1.51
N ASP A 477 -17.85 -18.85 0.84
CA ASP A 477 -16.49 -19.10 1.35
C ASP A 477 -15.89 -17.89 2.10
N ALA A 478 -16.67 -16.84 2.37
CA ALA A 478 -16.18 -15.65 3.04
C ALA A 478 -15.93 -15.93 4.53
N GLU A 479 -14.69 -15.76 4.98
CA GLU A 479 -14.37 -15.67 6.41
C GLU A 479 -14.99 -14.40 7.01
N GLU A 480 -15.36 -14.45 8.30
CA GLU A 480 -15.86 -13.27 9.01
C GLU A 480 -14.78 -12.18 9.00
N GLU A 481 -15.06 -11.11 8.26
CA GLU A 481 -14.17 -9.95 8.18
C GLU A 481 -14.30 -9.10 9.45
N ASP A 482 -13.18 -8.59 9.93
CA ASP A 482 -13.23 -7.55 10.94
C ASP A 482 -13.88 -6.26 10.38
N LYS A 483 -14.56 -5.54 11.29
CA LYS A 483 -15.32 -4.34 10.92
C LYS A 483 -14.48 -3.28 10.19
N TYR A 484 -13.23 -3.10 10.59
CA TYR A 484 -12.36 -2.09 10.00
C TYR A 484 -11.98 -2.43 8.55
N THR A 485 -11.60 -3.68 8.30
CA THR A 485 -11.25 -4.17 6.96
C THR A 485 -12.45 -4.12 6.02
N PHE A 486 -13.65 -4.43 6.54
CA PHE A 486 -14.89 -4.32 5.78
C PHE A 486 -15.20 -2.86 5.40
N GLU A 487 -15.21 -1.94 6.37
CA GLU A 487 -15.50 -0.52 6.13
C GLU A 487 -14.47 0.11 5.18
N TYR A 488 -13.20 -0.26 5.31
CA TYR A 488 -12.15 0.16 4.38
C TYR A 488 -12.44 -0.30 2.95
N GLY A 489 -12.76 -1.59 2.75
CA GLY A 489 -13.07 -2.14 1.43
C GLY A 489 -14.27 -1.43 0.77
N GLN A 490 -15.34 -1.18 1.53
CA GLN A 490 -16.52 -0.47 1.03
C GLN A 490 -16.21 1.02 0.72
N SER A 491 -15.35 1.65 1.50
CA SER A 491 -14.88 3.02 1.22
C SER A 491 -14.13 3.10 -0.12
N GLU A 492 -13.28 2.11 -0.41
CA GLU A 492 -12.57 2.05 -1.70
C GLU A 492 -13.54 1.85 -2.88
N VAL A 493 -14.56 0.98 -2.72
CA VAL A 493 -15.62 0.81 -3.73
C VAL A 493 -16.38 2.13 -3.97
N CYS A 494 -16.67 2.89 -2.90
CA CYS A 494 -17.33 4.19 -3.05
C CYS A 494 -16.45 5.22 -3.77
N LYS A 495 -15.13 5.20 -3.59
CA LYS A 495 -14.20 6.08 -4.34
C LYS A 495 -14.30 5.90 -5.84
N MET A 496 -14.55 4.68 -6.33
CA MET A 496 -14.68 4.41 -7.76
C MET A 496 -15.80 5.20 -8.44
N ILE A 497 -16.91 5.44 -7.70
CA ILE A 497 -18.03 6.23 -8.24
C ILE A 497 -17.55 7.63 -8.62
N HIS A 498 -16.61 8.19 -7.86
CA HIS A 498 -16.04 9.52 -8.08
C HIS A 498 -14.96 9.55 -9.19
N ILE A 499 -14.31 8.42 -9.45
CA ILE A 499 -13.28 8.29 -10.49
C ILE A 499 -13.92 8.16 -11.86
N ALA A 500 -15.10 7.53 -11.94
CA ALA A 500 -15.87 7.40 -13.18
C ALA A 500 -16.36 8.78 -13.64
N LYS A 501 -15.83 9.27 -14.77
CA LYS A 501 -16.12 10.60 -15.31
C LYS A 501 -16.23 10.54 -16.82
N SER A 502 -17.26 11.18 -17.34
CA SER A 502 -17.42 11.45 -18.76
C SER A 502 -17.89 12.89 -18.94
N ASP A 503 -17.53 13.51 -20.05
CA ASP A 503 -18.01 14.85 -20.40
C ASP A 503 -19.47 14.82 -20.88
N ASP A 504 -20.00 13.63 -21.22
CA ASP A 504 -21.36 13.44 -21.70
C ASP A 504 -22.32 13.09 -20.57
N PRO A 505 -23.33 13.96 -20.26
CA PRO A 505 -24.30 13.70 -19.21
C PRO A 505 -25.10 12.39 -19.40
N HIS A 506 -25.40 11.99 -20.63
CA HIS A 506 -26.14 10.76 -20.93
C HIS A 506 -25.31 9.50 -20.63
N VAL A 507 -24.01 9.55 -20.94
CA VAL A 507 -23.08 8.45 -20.63
C VAL A 507 -22.88 8.32 -19.12
N VAL A 508 -22.79 9.45 -18.39
CA VAL A 508 -22.66 9.43 -16.93
C VAL A 508 -23.86 8.78 -16.25
N LEU A 509 -25.08 9.05 -16.76
CA LEU A 509 -26.28 8.37 -16.23
C LEU A 509 -26.23 6.87 -16.47
N GLN A 510 -25.78 6.42 -17.66
CA GLN A 510 -25.59 5.00 -17.95
C GLN A 510 -24.55 4.35 -17.02
N ILE A 511 -23.46 5.07 -16.71
CA ILE A 511 -22.45 4.62 -15.75
C ILE A 511 -23.08 4.42 -14.36
N TYR A 512 -23.88 5.37 -13.88
CA TYR A 512 -24.56 5.23 -12.60
C TYR A 512 -25.58 4.09 -12.57
N ASP A 513 -26.27 3.83 -13.66
CA ASP A 513 -27.14 2.66 -13.80
C ASP A 513 -26.36 1.34 -13.71
N CYS A 514 -25.16 1.27 -14.28
CA CYS A 514 -24.29 0.09 -14.14
C CYS A 514 -23.90 -0.12 -12.68
N PHE A 515 -23.50 0.94 -11.95
CA PHE A 515 -23.21 0.85 -10.51
C PHE A 515 -24.44 0.41 -9.71
N LYS A 516 -25.63 1.00 -9.98
CA LYS A 516 -26.87 0.64 -9.30
C LYS A 516 -27.15 -0.87 -9.45
N ASN A 517 -27.13 -1.38 -10.67
CA ASN A 517 -27.48 -2.77 -10.96
C ASN A 517 -26.59 -3.77 -10.20
N ILE A 518 -25.30 -3.47 -10.07
CA ILE A 518 -24.37 -4.37 -9.39
C ILE A 518 -24.39 -4.18 -7.85
N PHE A 519 -24.56 -2.95 -7.36
CA PHE A 519 -24.66 -2.71 -5.91
C PHE A 519 -25.93 -3.32 -5.29
N VAL A 520 -26.98 -3.45 -6.07
CA VAL A 520 -28.23 -4.14 -5.64
C VAL A 520 -28.01 -5.64 -5.43
N GLU A 521 -27.03 -6.26 -6.14
CA GLU A 521 -26.65 -7.66 -5.90
C GLU A 521 -25.93 -7.87 -4.53
N GLY A 522 -25.49 -6.80 -3.90
CA GLY A 522 -24.77 -6.85 -2.60
C GLY A 522 -25.71 -7.15 -1.43
N ASP A 523 -25.15 -7.63 -0.33
CA ASP A 523 -25.86 -7.84 0.94
C ASP A 523 -26.25 -6.51 1.62
N ALA A 524 -27.17 -6.58 2.58
CA ALA A 524 -27.70 -5.40 3.30
C ALA A 524 -26.61 -4.54 3.96
N LYS A 525 -25.53 -5.16 4.47
CA LYS A 525 -24.41 -4.43 5.10
C LYS A 525 -23.65 -3.58 4.09
N ARG A 526 -23.40 -4.10 2.89
CA ARG A 526 -22.70 -3.40 1.80
C ARG A 526 -23.60 -2.34 1.18
N GLN A 527 -24.88 -2.67 0.92
CA GLN A 527 -25.86 -1.74 0.39
C GLN A 527 -26.04 -0.50 1.27
N LYS A 528 -25.98 -0.66 2.59
CA LYS A 528 -26.07 0.44 3.56
C LYS A 528 -24.98 1.52 3.35
N ILE A 529 -23.83 1.15 2.79
CA ILE A 529 -22.71 2.08 2.55
C ILE A 529 -22.70 2.54 1.09
N THR A 530 -22.83 1.61 0.14
CA THR A 530 -22.63 1.88 -1.30
C THR A 530 -23.80 2.61 -1.95
N LEU A 531 -25.06 2.26 -1.62
CA LEU A 531 -26.23 2.89 -2.24
C LEU A 531 -26.41 4.37 -1.85
N PRO A 532 -26.25 4.79 -0.57
CA PRO A 532 -26.28 6.21 -0.22
C PRO A 532 -25.16 7.02 -0.87
N ALA A 533 -23.95 6.43 -1.02
CA ALA A 533 -22.84 7.07 -1.71
C ALA A 533 -23.18 7.31 -3.19
N LEU A 534 -23.73 6.30 -3.86
CA LEU A 534 -24.19 6.41 -5.25
C LEU A 534 -25.29 7.48 -5.40
N ALA A 535 -26.29 7.47 -4.53
CA ALA A 535 -27.36 8.46 -4.53
C ALA A 535 -26.81 9.90 -4.39
N SER A 536 -25.84 10.08 -3.50
CA SER A 536 -25.18 11.38 -3.28
C SER A 536 -24.41 11.84 -4.54
N CYS A 537 -23.75 10.93 -5.24
CA CYS A 537 -23.07 11.24 -6.50
C CYS A 537 -24.07 11.63 -7.61
N ILE A 538 -25.19 10.94 -7.71
CA ILE A 538 -26.26 11.25 -8.69
C ILE A 538 -26.92 12.60 -8.37
N ILE A 539 -27.12 12.94 -7.08
CA ILE A 539 -27.62 14.24 -6.67
C ILE A 539 -26.63 15.35 -7.06
N SER A 540 -25.33 15.13 -6.84
CA SER A 540 -24.28 16.06 -7.27
C SER A 540 -24.25 16.23 -8.80
N PHE A 541 -24.39 15.13 -9.52
CA PHE A 541 -24.51 15.15 -11.00
C PHE A 541 -25.72 15.96 -11.45
N CYS A 542 -26.89 15.70 -10.87
CA CYS A 542 -28.11 16.46 -11.13
C CYS A 542 -27.89 17.96 -10.93
N HIS A 543 -27.27 18.36 -9.84
CA HIS A 543 -26.96 19.75 -9.53
C HIS A 543 -26.07 20.41 -10.62
N LYS A 544 -24.99 19.72 -11.01
CA LYS A 544 -24.03 20.21 -12.01
C LYS A 544 -24.68 20.36 -13.39
N VAL A 545 -25.44 19.36 -13.83
CA VAL A 545 -26.18 19.42 -15.12
C VAL A 545 -27.20 20.55 -15.10
N THR A 546 -27.93 20.72 -14.00
CA THR A 546 -28.92 21.82 -13.84
C THR A 546 -28.22 23.16 -13.93
N LEU A 547 -27.14 23.39 -13.20
CA LEU A 547 -26.39 24.65 -13.26
C LEU A 547 -25.85 24.95 -14.66
N GLY A 548 -25.28 23.92 -15.32
CA GLY A 548 -24.75 24.08 -16.67
C GLY A 548 -25.87 24.45 -17.67
N PHE A 549 -27.03 23.79 -17.57
CA PHE A 549 -28.18 24.06 -18.45
C PHE A 549 -28.85 25.40 -18.17
N ASP A 550 -29.01 25.79 -16.90
CA ASP A 550 -29.53 27.11 -16.51
C ASP A 550 -28.58 28.23 -16.96
N ASN A 551 -27.25 27.99 -16.96
CA ASN A 551 -26.29 28.94 -17.53
C ASN A 551 -26.43 29.07 -19.05
N LYS A 552 -26.59 27.96 -19.78
CA LYS A 552 -26.86 27.96 -21.24
C LYS A 552 -28.08 28.80 -21.57
N ASN A 553 -29.10 28.77 -20.72
CA ASN A 553 -30.35 29.53 -20.87
C ASN A 553 -30.32 30.94 -20.25
N ASN A 554 -29.16 31.40 -19.74
CA ASN A 554 -28.98 32.69 -19.06
C ASN A 554 -29.93 32.94 -17.85
N LEU A 555 -30.26 31.89 -17.11
CA LEU A 555 -31.13 31.97 -15.93
C LEU A 555 -30.35 32.22 -14.63
N ILE A 556 -29.03 32.13 -14.65
CA ILE A 556 -28.16 32.31 -13.48
C ILE A 556 -27.84 33.80 -13.30
N SER A 557 -27.95 34.32 -12.07
CA SER A 557 -27.64 35.70 -11.74
C SER A 557 -26.14 36.02 -11.90
N GLU A 558 -25.81 37.25 -12.31
CA GLU A 558 -24.43 37.70 -12.48
C GLU A 558 -23.59 37.65 -11.17
N GLU A 559 -24.24 37.73 -10.02
CA GLU A 559 -23.58 37.57 -8.71
C GLU A 559 -23.19 36.11 -8.48
N ALA A 560 -24.04 35.14 -8.83
CA ALA A 560 -23.77 33.73 -8.72
C ALA A 560 -22.65 33.25 -9.69
N LYS A 561 -22.55 33.85 -10.88
CA LYS A 561 -21.47 33.63 -11.85
C LYS A 561 -20.09 34.11 -11.38
N LYS A 562 -19.99 34.93 -10.32
CA LYS A 562 -18.69 35.34 -9.74
C LYS A 562 -18.13 34.35 -8.74
N ASN A 563 -18.91 33.40 -8.29
CA ASN A 563 -18.47 32.40 -7.33
C ASN A 563 -17.67 31.28 -8.03
N PRO A 564 -16.38 31.05 -7.66
CA PRO A 564 -15.54 30.02 -8.29
C PRO A 564 -16.16 28.63 -8.25
N TYR A 565 -16.79 28.25 -7.14
CA TYR A 565 -17.49 26.98 -6.99
C TYR A 565 -18.63 26.82 -8.02
N THR A 566 -19.39 27.89 -8.27
CA THR A 566 -20.47 27.88 -9.25
C THR A 566 -19.91 27.72 -10.68
N ILE A 567 -18.80 28.40 -11.00
CA ILE A 567 -18.14 28.31 -12.32
C ILE A 567 -17.67 26.87 -12.56
N GLU A 568 -16.94 26.27 -11.63
CA GLU A 568 -16.42 24.91 -11.75
C GLU A 568 -17.53 23.88 -11.97
N ASN A 569 -18.66 24.04 -11.26
CA ASN A 569 -19.80 23.13 -11.43
C ASN A 569 -20.59 23.37 -12.73
N MET A 570 -20.64 24.59 -13.25
CA MET A 570 -21.28 24.90 -14.54
C MET A 570 -20.51 24.31 -15.74
N GLU A 571 -19.19 24.20 -15.64
CA GLU A 571 -18.30 23.70 -16.70
C GLU A 571 -18.01 22.20 -16.57
N ALA A 572 -18.61 21.51 -15.59
CA ALA A 572 -18.31 20.12 -15.28
C ALA A 572 -18.69 19.12 -16.40
N PHE A 573 -19.62 19.49 -17.29
CA PHE A 573 -20.11 18.66 -18.38
C PHE A 573 -20.24 19.44 -19.68
N ASP A 574 -20.12 18.75 -20.79
CA ASP A 574 -20.40 19.32 -22.13
C ASP A 574 -21.90 19.43 -22.36
N ILE A 575 -22.48 20.53 -21.93
CA ILE A 575 -23.94 20.83 -22.06
C ILE A 575 -24.38 21.00 -23.53
N SER A 576 -23.45 21.13 -24.47
CA SER A 576 -23.80 21.20 -25.88
C SER A 576 -24.49 19.91 -26.39
N LYS A 577 -24.23 18.79 -25.74
CA LYS A 577 -24.83 17.49 -26.01
C LYS A 577 -26.29 17.37 -25.59
N ILE A 578 -26.78 18.26 -24.76
CA ILE A 578 -28.21 18.42 -24.47
C ILE A 578 -28.77 19.42 -25.45
N GLU A 579 -29.44 18.91 -26.53
CA GLU A 579 -29.81 19.73 -27.65
C GLU A 579 -31.02 20.63 -27.36
N SER A 580 -32.00 20.15 -26.58
CA SER A 580 -33.28 20.83 -26.35
C SER A 580 -33.75 20.77 -24.91
N ASN A 581 -34.75 21.62 -24.56
CA ASN A 581 -35.43 21.54 -23.25
C ASN A 581 -36.13 20.18 -23.07
N GLU A 582 -36.63 19.57 -24.13
CA GLU A 582 -37.26 18.24 -24.06
C GLU A 582 -36.26 17.16 -23.72
N ASP A 583 -35.07 17.24 -24.27
CA ASP A 583 -33.97 16.31 -23.97
C ASP A 583 -33.48 16.48 -22.52
N PHE A 584 -33.32 17.73 -22.08
CA PHE A 584 -33.04 18.02 -20.66
C PHE A 584 -34.14 17.46 -19.74
N ASN A 585 -35.39 17.70 -20.04
CA ASN A 585 -36.53 17.22 -19.25
C ASN A 585 -36.57 15.70 -19.18
N LYS A 586 -36.24 15.02 -20.27
CA LYS A 586 -36.16 13.56 -20.35
C LYS A 586 -35.01 13.03 -19.47
N LEU A 587 -33.81 13.61 -19.66
CA LEU A 587 -32.63 13.24 -18.85
C LEU A 587 -32.93 13.41 -17.36
N MET A 588 -33.46 14.55 -16.93
CA MET A 588 -33.78 14.83 -15.52
C MET A 588 -34.87 13.89 -14.99
N THR A 589 -35.86 13.58 -15.80
CA THR A 589 -36.91 12.61 -15.43
C THR A 589 -36.33 11.23 -15.21
N ASP A 590 -35.40 10.79 -16.02
CA ASP A 590 -34.72 9.49 -15.87
C ASP A 590 -33.80 9.50 -14.63
N VAL A 591 -33.06 10.60 -14.38
CA VAL A 591 -32.29 10.79 -13.14
C VAL A 591 -33.18 10.67 -11.89
N PHE A 592 -34.34 11.34 -11.87
CA PHE A 592 -35.25 11.29 -10.73
C PHE A 592 -35.90 9.91 -10.54
N LYS A 593 -36.13 9.16 -11.62
CA LYS A 593 -36.59 7.76 -11.51
C LYS A 593 -35.52 6.90 -10.86
N VAL A 594 -34.25 7.00 -11.32
CA VAL A 594 -33.13 6.26 -10.73
C VAL A 594 -32.94 6.61 -9.26
N LEU A 595 -33.00 7.89 -8.89
CA LEU A 595 -32.91 8.33 -7.50
C LEU A 595 -34.07 7.79 -6.64
N ASN A 596 -35.29 7.77 -7.14
CA ASN A 596 -36.44 7.26 -6.41
C ASN A 596 -36.31 5.74 -6.18
N GLU A 597 -35.86 4.99 -7.18
CA GLU A 597 -35.57 3.56 -7.05
C GLU A 597 -34.45 3.29 -6.03
N LEU A 598 -33.34 4.06 -6.09
CA LEU A 598 -32.26 3.94 -5.14
C LEU A 598 -32.69 4.26 -3.71
N ASN A 599 -33.43 5.36 -3.53
CA ASN A 599 -33.90 5.76 -2.21
C ASN A 599 -34.88 4.73 -1.60
N ALA A 600 -35.68 4.05 -2.44
CA ALA A 600 -36.53 2.95 -1.99
C ALA A 600 -35.70 1.75 -1.50
N LEU A 601 -34.64 1.38 -2.22
CA LEU A 601 -33.72 0.33 -1.80
C LEU A 601 -32.93 0.70 -0.52
N VAL A 602 -32.50 1.96 -0.41
CA VAL A 602 -31.86 2.45 0.81
C VAL A 602 -32.81 2.38 1.99
N ALA A 603 -34.11 2.66 1.78
CA ALA A 603 -35.13 2.65 2.85
C ALA A 603 -35.33 1.25 3.46
N GLU A 604 -35.07 0.18 2.73
CA GLU A 604 -35.14 -1.18 3.23
C GLU A 604 -34.04 -1.47 4.29
N ASN A 605 -32.87 -0.88 4.11
CA ASN A 605 -31.69 -1.16 4.95
C ASN A 605 -31.35 -0.02 5.93
N ASP A 606 -31.61 1.25 5.57
CA ASP A 606 -31.35 2.44 6.37
C ASP A 606 -32.44 3.52 6.13
N PRO A 607 -33.60 3.37 6.79
CA PRO A 607 -34.71 4.30 6.61
C PRO A 607 -34.38 5.76 6.99
N GLU A 608 -33.49 5.94 7.96
CA GLU A 608 -33.05 7.28 8.39
C GLU A 608 -32.32 8.03 7.28
N THR A 609 -31.34 7.38 6.67
CA THR A 609 -30.59 7.94 5.55
C THR A 609 -31.47 8.14 4.32
N ALA A 610 -32.38 7.19 4.04
CA ALA A 610 -33.33 7.31 2.92
C ALA A 610 -34.27 8.50 3.07
N LEU A 611 -34.77 8.79 4.28
CA LEU A 611 -35.60 9.96 4.54
C LEU A 611 -34.84 11.24 4.22
N LYS A 612 -33.59 11.36 4.70
CA LYS A 612 -32.73 12.53 4.43
C LYS A 612 -32.44 12.68 2.93
N LEU A 613 -32.13 11.58 2.23
CA LEU A 613 -31.87 11.60 0.79
C LEU A 613 -33.10 12.05 0.00
N ASN A 614 -34.30 11.58 0.35
CA ASN A 614 -35.54 12.03 -0.31
C ASN A 614 -35.79 13.52 -0.12
N LEU A 615 -35.51 14.09 1.07
CA LEU A 615 -35.63 15.53 1.30
C LEU A 615 -34.61 16.33 0.49
N ILE A 616 -33.37 15.84 0.38
CA ILE A 616 -32.32 16.46 -0.44
C ILE A 616 -32.71 16.39 -1.92
N CYS A 617 -33.23 15.26 -2.41
CA CYS A 617 -33.73 15.13 -3.77
C CYS A 617 -34.87 16.13 -4.07
N ALA A 618 -35.82 16.29 -3.16
CA ALA A 618 -36.88 17.29 -3.30
C ALA A 618 -36.33 18.71 -3.39
N SER A 619 -35.32 19.04 -2.57
CA SER A 619 -34.62 20.33 -2.64
C SER A 619 -33.89 20.52 -3.97
N GLN A 620 -33.26 19.46 -4.49
CA GLN A 620 -32.56 19.51 -5.77
C GLN A 620 -33.53 19.74 -6.92
N VAL A 621 -34.69 19.07 -6.92
CA VAL A 621 -35.77 19.34 -7.89
C VAL A 621 -36.22 20.80 -7.84
N ASN A 622 -36.34 21.37 -6.64
CA ASN A 622 -36.72 22.79 -6.46
C ASN A 622 -35.67 23.78 -6.99
N SER A 623 -34.39 23.38 -7.11
CA SER A 623 -33.31 24.24 -7.62
C SER A 623 -33.38 24.46 -9.13
N ILE A 624 -34.08 23.61 -9.89
CA ILE A 624 -34.24 23.74 -11.34
C ILE A 624 -35.04 25.01 -11.64
N GLN A 625 -34.45 25.87 -12.48
CA GLN A 625 -35.10 27.11 -12.91
C GLN A 625 -35.80 26.99 -14.25
N SER A 626 -35.30 26.11 -15.12
CA SER A 626 -35.87 25.79 -16.40
C SER A 626 -37.10 24.89 -16.24
N ASP A 627 -38.22 25.24 -16.86
CA ASP A 627 -39.44 24.40 -16.93
C ASP A 627 -39.96 23.85 -15.58
N ARG A 628 -39.94 24.67 -14.53
CA ARG A 628 -40.28 24.28 -13.14
C ARG A 628 -41.56 23.48 -13.01
N ASN A 629 -42.60 23.82 -13.79
CA ASN A 629 -43.93 23.20 -13.68
C ASN A 629 -43.91 21.70 -14.04
N ASN A 630 -42.94 21.24 -14.84
CA ASN A 630 -42.86 19.85 -15.27
C ASN A 630 -42.32 18.93 -14.16
N PHE A 631 -41.65 19.48 -13.13
CA PHE A 631 -41.01 18.67 -12.12
C PHE A 631 -41.73 18.68 -10.75
N GLU A 632 -42.86 19.38 -10.61
CA GLU A 632 -43.66 19.37 -9.36
C GLU A 632 -43.99 17.94 -8.93
N GLN A 633 -44.38 17.07 -9.88
CA GLN A 633 -44.76 15.69 -9.57
C GLN A 633 -43.57 14.88 -9.02
N ALA A 634 -42.37 15.09 -9.50
CA ALA A 634 -41.15 14.46 -8.95
C ALA A 634 -40.88 14.90 -7.50
N CYS A 635 -41.03 16.22 -7.23
CA CYS A 635 -40.91 16.74 -5.88
C CYS A 635 -41.96 16.13 -4.93
N VAL A 636 -43.21 16.05 -5.38
CA VAL A 636 -44.31 15.41 -4.63
C VAL A 636 -44.00 13.93 -4.33
N THR A 637 -43.40 13.22 -5.29
CA THR A 637 -43.03 11.81 -5.10
C THR A 637 -41.98 11.64 -4.00
N PHE A 638 -40.91 12.44 -4.01
CA PHE A 638 -39.86 12.39 -2.98
C PHE A 638 -40.39 12.76 -1.59
N ILE A 639 -41.23 13.80 -1.48
CA ILE A 639 -41.82 14.18 -0.19
C ILE A 639 -42.77 13.10 0.33
N ASN A 640 -43.58 12.51 -0.55
CA ASN A 640 -44.45 11.37 -0.16
C ASN A 640 -43.61 10.19 0.35
N ALA A 641 -42.54 9.84 -0.34
CA ALA A 641 -41.62 8.78 0.09
C ALA A 641 -41.00 9.08 1.46
N ALA A 642 -40.56 10.32 1.69
CA ALA A 642 -40.02 10.74 2.99
C ALA A 642 -41.07 10.67 4.10
N LEU A 643 -42.30 11.11 3.85
CA LEU A 643 -43.40 11.08 4.80
C LEU A 643 -43.85 9.63 5.08
N GLN A 644 -43.88 8.75 4.09
CA GLN A 644 -44.20 7.35 4.25
C GLN A 644 -43.14 6.66 5.16
N ILE A 645 -41.87 6.84 4.87
CA ILE A 645 -40.77 6.32 5.72
C ILE A 645 -40.92 6.83 7.16
N TYR A 646 -41.24 8.12 7.32
CA TYR A 646 -41.45 8.73 8.64
C TYR A 646 -42.63 8.09 9.39
N GLN A 647 -43.72 7.76 8.70
CA GLN A 647 -44.92 7.16 9.30
C GLN A 647 -44.75 5.67 9.60
N ASP A 648 -44.11 4.92 8.74
CA ASP A 648 -44.00 3.45 8.82
C ASP A 648 -42.96 3.02 9.86
N GLN A 649 -41.95 3.83 10.12
CA GLN A 649 -40.88 3.50 11.05
C GLN A 649 -41.21 3.86 12.52
N LYS A 650 -40.84 2.96 13.44
CA LYS A 650 -40.93 3.21 14.90
C LYS A 650 -39.63 3.86 15.38
N TYR A 651 -39.52 5.15 15.19
CA TYR A 651 -38.42 5.93 15.72
C TYR A 651 -38.58 6.25 17.21
N ASP A 652 -37.46 6.51 17.91
CA ASP A 652 -37.46 7.10 19.22
C ASP A 652 -38.09 8.49 19.19
N GLU A 653 -38.74 8.91 20.30
CA GLU A 653 -39.49 10.16 20.35
C GLU A 653 -38.67 11.40 19.99
N GLU A 654 -37.38 11.40 20.35
CA GLU A 654 -36.47 12.49 20.03
C GLU A 654 -36.15 12.55 18.52
N LEU A 655 -35.95 11.40 17.88
CA LEU A 655 -35.73 11.30 16.43
C LEU A 655 -37.00 11.66 15.66
N LYS A 656 -38.20 11.29 16.15
CA LYS A 656 -39.46 11.69 15.52
C LYS A 656 -39.62 13.19 15.41
N TYR A 657 -39.35 13.92 16.50
CA TYR A 657 -39.38 15.35 16.47
C TYR A 657 -38.33 15.94 15.52
N HIS A 658 -37.13 15.40 15.58
CA HIS A 658 -36.03 15.87 14.73
C HIS A 658 -36.35 15.74 13.23
N PHE A 659 -36.86 14.57 12.79
CA PHE A 659 -37.26 14.37 11.40
C PHE A 659 -38.46 15.23 10.99
N LEU A 660 -39.45 15.38 11.86
CA LEU A 660 -40.58 16.25 11.58
C LEU A 660 -40.11 17.73 11.41
N SER A 661 -39.20 18.17 12.25
CA SER A 661 -38.61 19.51 12.15
C SER A 661 -37.83 19.71 10.85
N GLN A 662 -37.05 18.66 10.41
CA GLN A 662 -36.37 18.70 9.12
C GLN A 662 -37.37 18.78 7.96
N ILE A 663 -38.39 17.95 7.93
CA ILE A 663 -39.43 17.97 6.89
C ILE A 663 -40.10 19.35 6.81
N CYS A 664 -40.46 19.93 7.95
CA CYS A 664 -41.01 21.30 8.00
C CYS A 664 -40.06 22.34 7.41
N GLY A 665 -38.73 22.23 7.74
CA GLY A 665 -37.72 23.14 7.21
C GLY A 665 -37.58 23.03 5.69
N TYR A 666 -37.59 21.83 5.13
CA TYR A 666 -37.55 21.65 3.68
C TYR A 666 -38.81 22.18 3.00
N LEU A 667 -40.02 21.89 3.54
CA LEU A 667 -41.28 22.35 2.97
C LEU A 667 -41.41 23.88 2.88
N ILE A 668 -40.77 24.64 3.79
CA ILE A 668 -40.71 26.11 3.74
C ILE A 668 -39.99 26.62 2.48
N HIS A 669 -38.97 25.91 2.06
CA HIS A 669 -38.10 26.31 0.96
C HIS A 669 -38.51 25.76 -0.43
N LEU A 670 -39.43 24.77 -0.48
CA LEU A 670 -39.89 24.16 -1.73
C LEU A 670 -40.91 25.02 -2.46
N LYS A 671 -40.42 26.01 -3.24
CA LYS A 671 -41.27 26.94 -4.02
C LYS A 671 -41.95 26.29 -5.23
N ILE A 672 -41.57 25.07 -5.61
CA ILE A 672 -42.14 24.35 -6.74
C ILE A 672 -43.49 23.72 -6.42
N LEU A 673 -43.79 23.51 -5.14
CA LEU A 673 -45.00 22.85 -4.70
C LEU A 673 -46.24 23.76 -4.80
N SER A 674 -47.29 23.25 -5.36
CA SER A 674 -48.60 23.91 -5.33
C SER A 674 -49.16 23.99 -3.90
N LYS A 675 -49.92 25.01 -3.60
CA LYS A 675 -50.55 25.19 -2.27
C LYS A 675 -51.41 24.00 -1.86
N GLU A 676 -52.08 23.35 -2.83
CA GLU A 676 -52.94 22.19 -2.57
C GLU A 676 -52.14 20.97 -2.09
N ASN A 677 -51.02 20.69 -2.73
CA ASN A 677 -50.16 19.59 -2.33
C ASN A 677 -49.47 19.85 -0.99
N LEU A 678 -49.05 21.09 -0.76
CA LEU A 678 -48.45 21.50 0.51
C LEU A 678 -49.44 21.39 1.68
N GLU A 679 -50.72 21.77 1.49
CA GLU A 679 -51.77 21.59 2.53
C GLU A 679 -51.99 20.10 2.88
N LYS A 680 -51.93 19.19 1.91
CA LYS A 680 -51.99 17.73 2.19
C LYS A 680 -50.83 17.30 3.09
N PHE A 681 -49.61 17.74 2.81
CA PHE A 681 -48.44 17.42 3.62
C PHE A 681 -48.52 17.98 5.04
N ILE A 682 -48.95 19.24 5.17
CA ILE A 682 -49.14 19.88 6.48
C ILE A 682 -50.18 19.12 7.33
N LYS A 683 -51.27 18.64 6.71
CA LYS A 683 -52.26 17.84 7.42
C LYS A 683 -51.63 16.55 7.97
N ILE A 684 -50.81 15.86 7.21
CA ILE A 684 -50.13 14.65 7.69
C ILE A 684 -49.17 14.99 8.85
N LEU A 685 -48.45 16.10 8.77
CA LEU A 685 -47.57 16.56 9.85
C LEU A 685 -48.35 16.94 11.13
N MET A 686 -49.50 17.62 10.98
CA MET A 686 -50.36 17.93 12.13
C MET A 686 -50.86 16.63 12.82
N ASP A 687 -51.31 15.65 12.04
CA ASP A 687 -51.76 14.37 12.57
C ASP A 687 -50.64 13.62 13.28
N SER A 688 -49.43 13.70 12.75
CA SER A 688 -48.24 13.11 13.37
C SER A 688 -47.86 13.82 14.67
N THR A 689 -47.94 15.15 14.71
CA THR A 689 -47.68 15.97 15.90
C THR A 689 -48.62 15.60 17.04
N ASN A 690 -49.91 15.39 16.75
CA ASN A 690 -50.89 15.01 17.78
C ASN A 690 -50.63 13.60 18.37
N LYS A 691 -49.89 12.72 17.66
CA LYS A 691 -49.51 11.39 18.10
C LYS A 691 -48.23 11.33 18.93
N MET A 692 -47.44 12.39 18.98
CA MET A 692 -46.19 12.44 19.77
C MET A 692 -46.51 12.37 21.26
N VAL A 693 -45.63 11.74 22.03
CA VAL A 693 -45.85 11.51 23.48
C VAL A 693 -45.42 12.72 24.31
N LYS A 694 -44.25 13.34 23.95
CA LYS A 694 -43.74 14.47 24.71
C LYS A 694 -44.43 15.75 24.30
N ARG A 695 -45.03 16.45 25.27
CA ARG A 695 -45.76 17.70 25.05
C ARG A 695 -44.87 18.83 24.54
N GLY A 696 -43.60 18.86 25.00
CA GLY A 696 -42.61 19.83 24.51
C GLY A 696 -42.35 19.69 23.02
N ASP A 697 -42.23 18.42 22.54
CA ASP A 697 -42.01 18.15 21.12
C ASP A 697 -43.25 18.51 20.29
N GLN A 698 -44.49 18.25 20.83
CA GLN A 698 -45.73 18.70 20.19
C GLN A 698 -45.80 20.20 20.06
N PHE A 699 -45.41 20.94 21.11
CA PHE A 699 -45.32 22.41 21.10
C PHE A 699 -44.40 22.88 19.97
N ASN A 700 -43.16 22.43 19.96
CA ASN A 700 -42.16 22.83 18.96
C ASN A 700 -42.54 22.45 17.53
N ALA A 701 -43.09 21.24 17.33
CA ALA A 701 -43.59 20.80 16.03
C ALA A 701 -44.74 21.70 15.52
N MET A 702 -45.69 22.08 16.41
CA MET A 702 -46.79 22.94 16.03
C MET A 702 -46.33 24.37 15.67
N ILE A 703 -45.31 24.90 16.37
CA ILE A 703 -44.66 26.16 16.02
C ILE A 703 -44.00 26.07 14.63
N ASN A 704 -43.30 24.99 14.34
CA ASN A 704 -42.68 24.80 13.03
C ASN A 704 -43.70 24.71 11.89
N ILE A 705 -44.85 24.04 12.11
CA ILE A 705 -45.96 24.04 11.17
C ILE A 705 -46.56 25.43 11.00
N GLY A 706 -46.73 26.18 12.10
CA GLY A 706 -47.16 27.57 12.04
C GLY A 706 -46.25 28.46 11.20
N GLN A 707 -44.93 28.21 11.23
CA GLN A 707 -43.96 28.90 10.40
C GLN A 707 -44.16 28.63 8.88
N ILE A 708 -44.58 27.41 8.47
CA ILE A 708 -44.92 27.14 7.07
C ILE A 708 -46.12 27.99 6.62
N TYR A 709 -47.17 28.08 7.46
CA TYR A 709 -48.33 28.94 7.16
C TYR A 709 -47.96 30.41 7.09
N TYR A 710 -47.02 30.86 7.94
CA TYR A 710 -46.57 32.25 7.95
C TYR A 710 -45.77 32.59 6.69
N ILE A 711 -44.76 31.78 6.30
CA ILE A 711 -43.84 32.11 5.20
C ILE A 711 -44.49 31.82 3.84
N VAL A 712 -45.13 30.65 3.65
CA VAL A 712 -45.56 30.18 2.33
C VAL A 712 -46.99 30.60 2.01
N PHE A 713 -47.92 30.46 2.98
CA PHE A 713 -49.32 30.73 2.73
C PHE A 713 -49.68 32.19 3.02
N LYS A 714 -48.99 32.86 3.94
CA LYS A 714 -49.32 34.16 4.46
C LYS A 714 -50.76 34.22 5.01
N ASP A 715 -51.15 33.18 5.75
CA ASP A 715 -52.51 33.03 6.32
C ASP A 715 -52.48 33.24 7.85
N GLU A 716 -52.85 34.46 8.27
CA GLU A 716 -52.89 34.86 9.68
C GLU A 716 -53.70 33.92 10.54
N LYS A 717 -54.89 33.52 10.08
CA LYS A 717 -55.81 32.68 10.88
C LYS A 717 -55.19 31.35 11.21
N LYS A 718 -54.60 30.68 10.24
CA LYS A 718 -53.94 29.37 10.44
C LYS A 718 -52.71 29.48 11.32
N VAL A 719 -51.93 30.56 11.23
CA VAL A 719 -50.77 30.82 12.09
C VAL A 719 -51.23 30.97 13.54
N VAL A 720 -52.27 31.81 13.79
CA VAL A 720 -52.85 32.01 15.12
C VAL A 720 -53.42 30.70 15.68
N ASP A 721 -54.10 29.89 14.88
CA ASP A 721 -54.59 28.58 15.29
C ASP A 721 -53.42 27.63 15.69
N CYS A 722 -52.32 27.64 14.99
CA CYS A 722 -51.13 26.86 15.38
C CYS A 722 -50.53 27.34 16.70
N ILE A 723 -50.43 28.65 16.91
CA ILE A 723 -49.96 29.27 18.16
C ILE A 723 -50.87 28.90 19.33
N HIS A 724 -52.21 28.95 19.17
CA HIS A 724 -53.14 28.54 20.19
C HIS A 724 -53.04 27.07 20.56
N LYS A 725 -52.84 26.20 19.57
CA LYS A 725 -52.58 24.76 19.80
C LYS A 725 -51.25 24.57 20.53
N ALA A 726 -50.20 25.25 20.13
CA ALA A 726 -48.89 25.21 20.78
C ALA A 726 -49.00 25.63 22.25
N ARG A 727 -49.72 26.78 22.55
CA ARG A 727 -49.99 27.22 23.92
C ARG A 727 -50.68 26.13 24.75
N LYS A 728 -51.73 25.47 24.21
CA LYS A 728 -52.41 24.35 24.90
C LYS A 728 -51.44 23.21 25.24
N PHE A 729 -50.51 22.87 24.32
CA PHE A 729 -49.51 21.84 24.60
C PHE A 729 -48.55 22.29 25.70
N ALA A 730 -48.13 23.59 25.73
CA ALA A 730 -47.32 24.13 26.81
C ALA A 730 -48.07 24.11 28.16
N ASP A 731 -49.39 24.48 28.19
CA ASP A 731 -50.20 24.43 29.38
C ASP A 731 -50.29 22.99 29.95
N PHE A 732 -50.51 21.99 29.07
CA PHE A 732 -50.50 20.56 29.47
C PHE A 732 -49.12 20.07 29.88
N ALA A 733 -48.03 20.62 29.33
CA ALA A 733 -46.68 20.26 29.68
C ALA A 733 -46.27 20.75 31.08
N MET A 734 -46.95 21.72 31.68
CA MET A 734 -46.66 22.25 33.00
C MET A 734 -46.83 21.27 34.17
N THR A 735 -47.30 20.06 33.92
CA THR A 735 -47.19 18.94 34.88
C THR A 735 -45.72 18.68 35.26
N ASN A 736 -44.77 19.03 34.41
CA ASN A 736 -43.36 19.04 34.72
C ASN A 736 -42.85 20.50 34.73
N PRO A 737 -42.42 21.00 35.89
CA PRO A 737 -41.96 22.39 36.02
C PRO A 737 -40.78 22.75 35.08
N GLN A 738 -39.95 21.80 34.63
CA GLN A 738 -38.88 22.04 33.66
C GLN A 738 -39.40 22.58 32.33
N ASN A 739 -40.66 22.29 32.00
CA ASN A 739 -41.27 22.72 30.75
C ASN A 739 -41.70 24.22 30.76
N LEU A 740 -41.43 24.93 31.84
CA LEU A 740 -41.63 26.39 31.89
C LEU A 740 -40.84 27.12 30.77
N VAL A 741 -39.77 26.53 30.31
CA VAL A 741 -38.99 27.02 29.14
C VAL A 741 -39.86 27.21 27.89
N LEU A 742 -40.88 26.37 27.68
CA LEU A 742 -41.80 26.48 26.55
C LEU A 742 -42.58 27.80 26.50
N PHE A 743 -42.90 28.36 27.63
CA PHE A 743 -43.55 29.68 27.68
C PHE A 743 -42.59 30.79 27.35
N VAL A 744 -41.32 30.67 27.73
CA VAL A 744 -40.26 31.60 27.33
C VAL A 744 -40.05 31.53 25.82
N ASP A 745 -40.07 30.32 25.26
CA ASP A 745 -39.99 30.09 23.81
C ASP A 745 -41.20 30.69 23.08
N LEU A 746 -42.41 30.51 23.62
CA LEU A 746 -43.63 31.09 23.07
C LEU A 746 -43.55 32.63 23.07
N LEU A 747 -43.06 33.22 24.17
CA LEU A 747 -42.84 34.64 24.30
C LEU A 747 -41.83 35.16 23.24
N ASN A 748 -40.73 34.45 23.04
CA ASN A 748 -39.74 34.78 22.01
C ASN A 748 -40.31 34.63 20.58
N ARG A 749 -41.23 33.70 20.34
CA ARG A 749 -41.97 33.61 19.07
C ARG A 749 -42.92 34.76 18.84
N PHE A 750 -43.56 35.27 19.88
CA PHE A 750 -44.34 36.50 19.75
C PHE A 750 -43.47 37.68 19.31
N PHE A 751 -42.26 37.83 19.90
CA PHE A 751 -41.35 38.89 19.48
C PHE A 751 -40.83 38.71 18.05
N TYR A 752 -40.68 37.45 17.60
CA TYR A 752 -40.36 37.17 16.20
C TYR A 752 -41.45 37.75 15.26
N PHE A 753 -42.71 37.51 15.52
CA PHE A 753 -43.81 38.04 14.71
C PHE A 753 -43.99 39.56 14.86
N ILE A 754 -43.82 40.11 16.05
CA ILE A 754 -43.85 41.57 16.27
C ILE A 754 -42.77 42.31 15.47
N ASN A 755 -41.56 41.73 15.37
CA ASN A 755 -40.45 42.38 14.67
C ASN A 755 -40.40 42.04 13.17
N ALA A 756 -41.21 41.15 12.67
CA ALA A 756 -41.27 40.82 11.26
C ALA A 756 -41.66 42.08 10.44
N GLU A 757 -41.05 42.19 9.27
CA GLU A 757 -41.33 43.32 8.35
C GLU A 757 -42.74 43.29 7.80
N GLU A 758 -43.25 42.08 7.55
CA GLU A 758 -44.65 41.88 7.20
C GLU A 758 -45.49 41.73 8.46
N GLU A 759 -46.34 42.70 8.76
CA GLU A 759 -47.24 42.71 9.92
C GLU A 759 -48.46 41.79 9.67
N LEU A 760 -48.16 40.52 9.34
CA LEU A 760 -49.18 39.53 9.00
C LEU A 760 -49.93 39.04 10.23
N VAL A 761 -49.25 38.94 11.37
CA VAL A 761 -49.86 38.44 12.61
C VAL A 761 -49.85 39.54 13.62
N GLN A 762 -51.07 40.01 13.98
CA GLN A 762 -51.23 41.04 14.99
C GLN A 762 -51.24 40.42 16.40
N ILE A 763 -50.17 40.62 17.12
CA ILE A 763 -50.06 40.20 18.53
C ILE A 763 -50.34 41.43 19.37
N GLN A 764 -51.30 41.30 20.35
CA GLN A 764 -51.63 42.39 21.26
C GLN A 764 -50.71 42.40 22.48
N ALA A 765 -50.39 43.58 23.01
CA ALA A 765 -49.55 43.71 24.19
C ALA A 765 -50.11 42.98 25.43
N GLU A 766 -51.44 42.90 25.53
CA GLU A 766 -52.13 42.15 26.59
C GLU A 766 -51.74 40.65 26.58
N GLN A 767 -51.65 40.02 25.42
CA GLN A 767 -51.25 38.58 25.26
C GLN A 767 -49.81 38.38 25.71
N VAL A 768 -48.91 39.32 25.38
CA VAL A 768 -47.50 39.26 25.79
C VAL A 768 -47.39 39.42 27.31
N ASN A 769 -48.08 40.40 27.86
CA ASN A 769 -48.07 40.68 29.31
C ASN A 769 -48.66 39.49 30.11
N GLU A 770 -49.73 38.84 29.62
CA GLU A 770 -50.32 37.65 30.24
C GLU A 770 -49.30 36.52 30.37
N ILE A 771 -48.49 36.27 29.31
CA ILE A 771 -47.46 35.21 29.33
C ILE A 771 -46.32 35.63 30.27
N ILE A 772 -45.89 36.86 30.27
CA ILE A 772 -44.84 37.35 31.18
C ILE A 772 -45.28 37.15 32.65
N GLU A 773 -46.53 37.51 32.98
CA GLU A 773 -47.09 37.32 34.32
C GLU A 773 -47.19 35.85 34.70
N LEU A 774 -47.61 34.99 33.74
CA LEU A 774 -47.71 33.55 33.95
C LEU A 774 -46.33 32.97 34.25
N ILE A 775 -45.27 33.32 33.47
CA ILE A 775 -43.89 32.87 33.73
C ILE A 775 -43.42 33.33 35.11
N LYS A 776 -43.64 34.59 35.49
CA LYS A 776 -43.23 35.12 36.80
C LYS A 776 -43.90 34.37 37.95
N ASN A 777 -45.19 34.12 37.82
CA ASN A 777 -45.97 33.39 38.85
C ASN A 777 -45.49 31.98 39.00
N HIS A 778 -45.24 31.27 37.91
CA HIS A 778 -44.69 29.90 37.95
C HIS A 778 -43.29 29.85 38.55
N ILE A 779 -42.40 30.80 38.21
CA ILE A 779 -41.06 30.89 38.82
C ILE A 779 -41.18 31.09 40.35
N GLN A 780 -42.11 31.94 40.81
CA GLN A 780 -42.31 32.15 42.24
C GLN A 780 -42.87 30.88 42.91
N THR A 781 -43.84 30.21 42.29
CA THR A 781 -44.39 28.95 42.81
C THR A 781 -43.33 27.88 42.95
N ILE A 782 -42.49 27.67 41.92
CA ILE A 782 -41.44 26.65 41.95
C ILE A 782 -40.40 27.02 43.04
N LYS A 783 -40.08 28.27 43.27
CA LYS A 783 -39.19 28.70 44.37
C LYS A 783 -39.72 28.41 45.76
N HIS A 784 -41.02 28.44 45.92
CA HIS A 784 -41.66 28.20 47.22
C HIS A 784 -41.97 26.70 47.48
N GLU A 785 -41.99 25.84 46.47
CA GLU A 785 -42.23 24.43 46.62
C GLU A 785 -40.95 23.65 46.97
N VAL A 786 -40.84 23.20 48.23
CA VAL A 786 -39.67 22.49 48.77
C VAL A 786 -39.50 21.07 48.12
N SER A 787 -40.54 20.56 47.47
CA SER A 787 -40.58 19.20 46.89
C SER A 787 -39.96 19.12 45.47
N ILE A 788 -39.67 20.26 44.86
CA ILE A 788 -39.19 20.30 43.47
C ILE A 788 -37.67 20.52 43.44
N ASP A 789 -36.97 19.68 42.67
CA ASP A 789 -35.52 19.89 42.42
C ASP A 789 -35.34 21.17 41.62
N SER A 790 -34.88 22.23 42.28
CA SER A 790 -34.78 23.58 41.71
C SER A 790 -33.56 23.80 40.82
N LYS A 791 -32.72 22.76 40.58
CA LYS A 791 -31.46 22.89 39.80
C LYS A 791 -31.71 23.33 38.36
N PHE A 792 -32.86 23.03 37.77
CA PHE A 792 -33.23 23.45 36.42
C PHE A 792 -33.70 24.91 36.32
N LEU A 793 -34.07 25.51 37.42
CA LEU A 793 -34.68 26.84 37.42
C LEU A 793 -33.72 27.96 37.04
N PRO A 794 -32.45 28.03 37.52
CA PRO A 794 -31.54 29.13 37.17
C PRO A 794 -31.30 29.31 35.68
N PRO A 795 -31.13 28.27 34.85
CA PRO A 795 -31.03 28.41 33.39
C PRO A 795 -32.28 29.03 32.76
N ILE A 796 -33.47 28.63 33.21
CA ILE A 796 -34.75 29.14 32.70
C ILE A 796 -34.93 30.61 33.12
N GLU A 797 -34.62 30.98 34.37
CA GLU A 797 -34.64 32.36 34.84
C GLU A 797 -33.69 33.25 34.05
N ASN A 798 -32.47 32.79 33.80
CA ASN A 798 -31.52 33.53 32.99
C ASN A 798 -32.04 33.73 31.55
N TYR A 799 -32.62 32.70 30.94
CA TYR A 799 -33.22 32.80 29.61
C TYR A 799 -34.38 33.79 29.59
N PHE A 800 -35.25 33.73 30.59
CA PHE A 800 -36.33 34.73 30.72
C PHE A 800 -35.81 36.15 30.96
N ASN A 801 -34.82 36.33 31.84
CA ASN A 801 -34.19 37.63 32.07
C ASN A 801 -33.56 38.22 30.81
N PHE A 802 -32.89 37.41 30.00
CA PHE A 802 -32.38 37.87 28.69
C PHE A 802 -33.52 38.32 27.76
N THR A 803 -34.65 37.63 27.79
CA THR A 803 -35.84 38.07 27.04
C THR A 803 -36.38 39.41 27.56
N LEU A 804 -36.42 39.62 28.88
CA LEU A 804 -36.82 40.91 29.48
C LEU A 804 -35.82 42.04 29.15
N GLU A 805 -34.52 41.75 29.19
CA GLU A 805 -33.48 42.71 28.76
C GLU A 805 -33.62 43.07 27.28
N TYR A 806 -33.94 42.10 26.43
CA TYR A 806 -34.22 42.32 25.01
C TYR A 806 -35.41 43.28 24.83
N ILE A 807 -36.49 43.13 25.59
CA ILE A 807 -37.65 44.06 25.57
C ILE A 807 -37.20 45.47 25.96
N GLN A 808 -36.40 45.60 27.04
CA GLN A 808 -35.92 46.92 27.50
C GLN A 808 -35.00 47.57 26.46
N LYS A 809 -34.11 46.81 25.86
CA LYS A 809 -33.23 47.28 24.78
C LYS A 809 -34.03 47.75 23.56
N LYS A 810 -35.06 47.01 23.17
CA LYS A 810 -35.97 47.40 22.07
C LYS A 810 -36.69 48.69 22.36
N LYS A 811 -37.20 48.92 23.61
CA LYS A 811 -37.82 50.21 24.04
C LYS A 811 -36.86 51.39 23.95
N SER A 812 -35.57 51.17 24.13
CA SER A 812 -34.56 52.23 24.08
C SER A 812 -34.17 52.67 22.67
N LEU A 813 -34.59 51.98 21.62
CA LEU A 813 -34.31 52.33 20.24
C LEU A 813 -35.26 53.42 19.74
N GLU A 814 -34.75 54.44 19.02
CA GLU A 814 -35.56 55.55 18.52
C GLU A 814 -36.69 55.15 17.56
N ASN A 815 -36.53 54.00 16.84
CA ASN A 815 -37.52 53.52 15.87
C ASN A 815 -38.14 52.18 16.34
N HIS A 816 -38.58 52.05 17.57
CA HIS A 816 -39.28 50.87 18.06
C HIS A 816 -40.76 50.86 17.68
N LYS A 817 -41.35 49.64 17.57
CA LYS A 817 -42.78 49.50 17.33
C LYS A 817 -43.56 49.92 18.59
N ALA A 818 -44.69 50.65 18.43
CA ALA A 818 -45.52 51.17 19.52
C ALA A 818 -45.96 50.10 20.54
N ILE A 819 -46.11 48.87 20.12
CA ILE A 819 -46.47 47.73 20.99
C ILE A 819 -45.46 47.52 22.15
N TYR A 820 -44.18 47.89 21.97
CA TYR A 820 -43.17 47.71 23.02
C TYR A 820 -43.43 48.69 24.18
N ASP A 821 -44.10 49.86 23.95
CA ASP A 821 -44.44 50.83 24.99
C ASP A 821 -45.52 50.29 25.90
N GLU A 822 -46.39 49.45 25.40
CA GLU A 822 -47.50 48.85 26.15
C GLU A 822 -47.11 47.54 26.91
N ILE A 823 -46.04 46.88 26.47
CA ILE A 823 -45.50 45.73 27.16
C ILE A 823 -44.81 46.12 28.44
N LEU A 824 -45.09 45.52 29.59
CA LEU A 824 -44.52 45.84 30.90
C LEU A 824 -44.91 47.31 31.39
N LYS A 825 -45.99 47.91 30.94
CA LYS A 825 -46.57 49.02 31.63
C LYS A 825 -47.19 48.50 32.94
N THR A 826 -46.51 48.72 34.06
CA THR A 826 -47.08 48.58 35.36
C THR A 826 -48.05 49.79 35.52
N GLU A 827 -49.30 49.48 35.81
CA GLU A 827 -50.21 50.52 36.41
C GLU A 827 -49.65 51.05 37.71
#